data_6bea41abddfbecd6390ee1aeb536439c
#
_entry.id   6bea41abddfbecd6390ee1aeb536439c
#
_cell.length_a   1.000
_cell.length_b   1.000
_cell.length_c   1.000
_cell.angle_alpha   90.00
_cell.angle_beta   90.00
_cell.angle_gamma   90.00
#
_symmetry.space_group_name_H-M   'P 1'
#
loop_
_entity.id
_entity.type
_entity.pdbx_description
1 polymer ?
#
loop_
_entity_poly.entity_id
_entity_poly.type
_entity_poly.pdbx_seq_one_letter_code
_entity_poly.pdbx_strand_id
1 'polypeptide(L)'
;MKARESRGLRVSQWKRHCGALVLLLAGIAAPVSAQQEASIVGVVTDESGAALPGVAVTATSPSLQVPSVTAVTNERGEYRLTPLPIGVFSVQYELSGFQTVRRDGIRLTTGFVATVNVPMGIGAVQETLTVTGASPVVDVVSTAPATRLTRETLDLIPSSRNGTVSLMSQAPGARPNLDIGGDSVTSPPQFRAFGQANQPWQQIEGVLVSAAKSGTQGGIYWDYTNVEEVKVGTFGSPAEIGTRGIALNGILKSGGNTFSGNGFFAFQNDSMQSNNIDDALRAQGITRGDELDSRTDVSGDVGGRIVRDKLWFYAGARRRAQRLDTLECFQPNGEVCYSLDRQIFNTQKVSWQMTPSQRIVAFHTYTRRRGMGSGSRLVAWESRLGQTLPSHVGKVEWQAVRGNSMVINLMGGDMRWTSAFRGYGYGEVLKTDLVLGTTTGMSGTDGEDPVDYNHQARGSVSWYKPNLFYGSHDIKVGGEYMRRRSDRLRISRAETWKVAQEINFGDVPAGYDSGNYQLQFRSGVANRFIAFNYPAEPIDLEDYTSAYIQDSWKVGPLTLNLGARFAHDNGYAPEQCRVTADPPGDVANPARCWDKVQMKVFNSFVPRLHAAYDLTRDGKTVLKGGWGRFMLMRYTDQTQIANHNQANLTTYLWHDNNNNGEYETGEVNLDPNGPDYLSTAQAGIGGGGTTSLGIPNPDEKQPGTDEYSLSLEREVIANLAVRVSGIYSKTFDQHRLLNTKRPYEVYNIPVTNVDPGPDGLRGTGDDPGRTITYYDFPAAYAGANFQTPMLVNDSAANQSYKSAEFAVTRRLTNRWYMYGSYSFTKKHIPLVPNAGTQTGVTIYVNTVDPNAEINNDDNTTEWIARMQGSYAFPWDITTSINYEHRSGEPQRRTVILTGGRQIPQITLPAENFGEEWRLPNVNLVDLNVQKTFHVRQGQSATLRMNIFNLLNANTVTARTMQSGPAFGTITGILLSRIAEVAVSYRF
;
A
#
# COMPACT_ATOMS: atom_id res chain seq x y z
N MET A 1 -23.68 20.60 23.74
CA MET A 1 -24.13 19.68 24.80
C MET A 1 -24.68 18.35 24.25
N LYS A 2 -25.46 18.31 23.17
CA LYS A 2 -25.96 17.06 22.57
C LYS A 2 -24.88 16.12 21.95
N ALA A 3 -23.72 16.64 21.54
CA ALA A 3 -22.62 15.82 20.98
C ALA A 3 -21.87 14.95 22.03
N ARG A 4 -22.03 15.24 23.32
CA ARG A 4 -21.45 14.42 24.41
C ARG A 4 -22.26 13.18 24.75
N GLU A 5 -23.60 13.23 24.59
CA GLU A 5 -24.46 12.08 24.86
C GLU A 5 -24.34 10.97 23.81
N SER A 6 -24.08 11.32 22.53
CA SER A 6 -23.90 10.30 21.50
C SER A 6 -22.60 9.49 21.66
N ARG A 7 -21.57 10.04 22.33
CA ARG A 7 -20.32 9.29 22.65
C ARG A 7 -20.54 8.28 23.78
N GLY A 8 -21.40 8.57 24.76
CA GLY A 8 -21.72 7.66 25.87
C GLY A 8 -22.51 6.42 25.42
N LEU A 9 -23.40 6.58 24.45
CA LEU A 9 -24.19 5.48 23.89
C LEU A 9 -23.34 4.52 23.06
N ARG A 10 -22.31 5.04 22.35
CA ARG A 10 -21.38 4.22 21.53
C ARG A 10 -20.49 3.30 22.39
N VAL A 11 -20.08 3.74 23.58
CA VAL A 11 -19.27 2.90 24.51
C VAL A 11 -20.09 1.77 25.12
N SER A 12 -21.38 1.97 25.37
CA SER A 12 -22.28 0.93 25.92
C SER A 12 -22.64 -0.15 24.89
N GLN A 13 -22.75 0.23 23.61
CA GLN A 13 -22.93 -0.73 22.52
C GLN A 13 -21.69 -1.59 22.32
N TRP A 14 -20.49 -1.02 22.49
CA TRP A 14 -19.24 -1.77 22.34
C TRP A 14 -19.11 -2.89 23.37
N LYS A 15 -19.50 -2.64 24.64
CA LYS A 15 -19.52 -3.68 25.67
C LYS A 15 -20.54 -4.79 25.38
N ARG A 16 -21.66 -4.50 24.73
CA ARG A 16 -22.65 -5.51 24.33
C ARG A 16 -22.18 -6.34 23.12
N HIS A 17 -21.44 -5.74 22.18
CA HIS A 17 -20.91 -6.46 21.01
C HIS A 17 -19.70 -7.32 21.36
N CYS A 18 -18.84 -6.90 22.29
CA CYS A 18 -17.76 -7.76 22.81
C CYS A 18 -18.31 -8.95 23.60
N GLY A 19 -19.36 -8.75 24.40
CA GLY A 19 -20.06 -9.84 25.10
C GLY A 19 -20.74 -10.83 24.13
N ALA A 20 -21.38 -10.32 23.09
CA ALA A 20 -22.01 -11.13 22.05
C ALA A 20 -21.00 -11.88 21.18
N LEU A 21 -19.83 -11.27 20.91
CA LEU A 21 -18.75 -11.92 20.16
C LEU A 21 -18.13 -13.08 20.96
N VAL A 22 -17.97 -12.93 22.26
CA VAL A 22 -17.47 -13.99 23.16
C VAL A 22 -18.50 -15.13 23.26
N LEU A 23 -19.81 -14.81 23.28
CA LEU A 23 -20.87 -15.83 23.31
C LEU A 23 -21.12 -16.50 21.94
N LEU A 24 -20.93 -15.78 20.83
CA LEU A 24 -20.96 -16.36 19.47
C LEU A 24 -19.76 -17.28 19.20
N LEU A 25 -18.60 -16.95 19.73
CA LEU A 25 -17.40 -17.80 19.67
C LEU A 25 -17.53 -19.08 20.51
N ALA A 26 -18.37 -19.08 21.52
CA ALA A 26 -18.65 -20.28 22.34
C ALA A 26 -19.69 -21.23 21.70
N GLY A 27 -20.47 -20.77 20.70
CA GLY A 27 -21.57 -21.53 20.09
C GLY A 27 -21.26 -22.18 18.74
N ILE A 28 -20.15 -21.84 18.09
CA ILE A 28 -19.74 -22.41 16.79
C ILE A 28 -18.47 -23.20 16.95
N ALA A 29 -18.59 -24.43 17.42
CA ALA A 29 -17.50 -25.40 17.46
C ALA A 29 -17.22 -26.02 16.09
N ALA A 30 -17.05 -25.20 15.04
CA ALA A 30 -16.43 -25.61 13.79
C ALA A 30 -15.03 -24.99 13.72
N PRO A 31 -13.95 -25.76 13.55
CA PRO A 31 -12.59 -25.25 13.57
C PRO A 31 -12.26 -24.52 12.25
N VAL A 32 -11.84 -23.29 12.34
CA VAL A 32 -11.40 -22.48 11.19
C VAL A 32 -10.23 -21.57 11.56
N SER A 33 -9.09 -21.59 10.83
CA SER A 33 -7.90 -20.83 11.23
C SER A 33 -6.92 -20.39 10.11
N ALA A 34 -6.04 -19.42 10.30
CA ALA A 34 -5.00 -18.96 9.36
C ALA A 34 -3.63 -18.81 10.00
N GLN A 35 -2.52 -19.17 9.28
CA GLN A 35 -1.20 -19.03 9.85
C GLN A 35 0.00 -18.89 8.92
N GLN A 36 1.12 -18.35 9.47
CA GLN A 36 2.38 -18.03 8.80
C GLN A 36 3.59 -18.65 9.51
N GLU A 37 3.50 -19.93 9.79
CA GLU A 37 4.55 -20.67 10.45
C GLU A 37 5.50 -21.31 9.44
N ALA A 38 6.75 -21.49 9.86
CA ALA A 38 7.73 -22.25 9.16
C ALA A 38 7.72 -23.71 9.64
N SER A 39 8.35 -24.59 8.89
CA SER A 39 8.54 -25.98 9.29
C SER A 39 9.86 -26.54 8.80
N ILE A 40 10.35 -27.58 9.50
CA ILE A 40 11.46 -28.38 9.05
C ILE A 40 10.93 -29.80 8.78
N VAL A 41 11.19 -30.29 7.59
CA VAL A 41 10.77 -31.64 7.16
C VAL A 41 11.98 -32.39 6.61
N GLY A 42 11.94 -33.68 6.56
CA GLY A 42 13.01 -34.45 5.95
C GLY A 42 12.84 -35.95 6.16
N VAL A 43 13.79 -36.71 5.63
CA VAL A 43 13.90 -38.16 5.78
C VAL A 43 15.22 -38.47 6.48
N VAL A 44 15.16 -39.35 7.48
CA VAL A 44 16.35 -39.89 8.12
C VAL A 44 16.57 -41.30 7.57
N THR A 45 17.79 -41.56 7.10
CA THR A 45 18.21 -42.86 6.54
C THR A 45 19.47 -43.35 7.24
N ASP A 46 19.77 -44.61 7.07
CA ASP A 46 21.13 -45.14 7.36
C ASP A 46 22.08 -44.82 6.19
N GLU A 47 23.36 -45.20 6.32
CA GLU A 47 24.37 -45.02 5.27
C GLU A 47 24.10 -45.79 3.97
N SER A 48 23.25 -46.84 4.04
CA SER A 48 22.83 -47.63 2.89
C SER A 48 21.65 -46.98 2.13
N GLY A 49 21.03 -45.90 2.72
CA GLY A 49 19.84 -45.24 2.22
C GLY A 49 18.52 -45.85 2.71
N ALA A 50 18.57 -46.82 3.63
CA ALA A 50 17.34 -47.39 4.21
C ALA A 50 16.73 -46.45 5.25
N ALA A 51 15.41 -46.33 5.23
CA ALA A 51 14.69 -45.42 6.12
C ALA A 51 14.85 -45.83 7.62
N LEU A 52 15.04 -44.84 8.50
CA LEU A 52 15.18 -45.07 9.94
C LEU A 52 13.92 -44.56 10.69
N PRO A 53 13.00 -45.48 11.07
CA PRO A 53 11.88 -45.13 11.93
C PRO A 53 12.30 -44.97 13.39
N GLY A 54 11.54 -44.16 14.16
CA GLY A 54 11.75 -44.03 15.60
C GLY A 54 12.88 -43.06 16.01
N VAL A 55 13.52 -42.33 15.06
CA VAL A 55 14.52 -41.30 15.36
C VAL A 55 13.84 -40.13 16.05
N ALA A 56 14.35 -39.73 17.22
CA ALA A 56 13.94 -38.51 17.89
C ALA A 56 14.62 -37.30 17.22
N VAL A 57 13.83 -36.39 16.71
CA VAL A 57 14.30 -35.18 16.00
C VAL A 57 13.93 -33.95 16.83
N THR A 58 14.93 -33.28 17.40
CA THR A 58 14.74 -32.19 18.36
C THR A 58 15.30 -30.87 17.78
N ALA A 59 14.42 -29.87 17.59
CA ALA A 59 14.81 -28.53 17.19
C ALA A 59 14.98 -27.62 18.40
N THR A 60 16.05 -26.83 18.39
CA THR A 60 16.32 -25.75 19.35
C THR A 60 16.65 -24.45 18.63
N SER A 61 16.30 -23.30 19.21
CA SER A 61 16.59 -21.98 18.66
C SER A 61 16.43 -20.93 19.75
N PRO A 62 17.22 -19.82 19.73
CA PRO A 62 16.94 -18.65 20.55
C PRO A 62 15.57 -18.01 20.26
N SER A 63 15.04 -18.23 19.04
CA SER A 63 13.72 -17.72 18.62
C SER A 63 12.56 -18.56 19.16
N LEU A 64 12.82 -19.75 19.67
CA LEU A 64 11.82 -20.55 20.35
C LEU A 64 11.48 -19.92 21.71
N GLN A 65 10.21 -19.81 22.00
CA GLN A 65 9.72 -19.39 23.32
C GLN A 65 9.66 -20.58 24.32
N VAL A 66 9.62 -21.78 23.78
CA VAL A 66 9.78 -23.06 24.53
C VAL A 66 11.21 -23.60 24.38
N PRO A 67 11.70 -24.46 25.29
CA PRO A 67 13.07 -24.96 25.25
C PRO A 67 13.43 -25.70 23.96
N SER A 68 12.50 -26.52 23.45
CA SER A 68 12.67 -27.30 22.23
C SER A 68 11.34 -27.76 21.64
N VAL A 69 11.38 -28.18 20.37
CA VAL A 69 10.26 -28.85 19.68
C VAL A 69 10.78 -30.18 19.15
N THR A 70 10.08 -31.27 19.46
CA THR A 70 10.52 -32.63 19.11
C THR A 70 9.47 -33.34 18.25
N ALA A 71 9.93 -34.11 17.27
CA ALA A 71 9.15 -35.03 16.46
C ALA A 71 9.85 -36.39 16.40
N VAL A 72 9.12 -37.45 16.03
CA VAL A 72 9.70 -38.79 15.84
C VAL A 72 9.47 -39.22 14.38
N THR A 73 10.46 -39.87 13.76
CA THR A 73 10.34 -40.36 12.38
C THR A 73 9.34 -41.51 12.28
N ASN A 74 8.55 -41.49 11.19
CA ASN A 74 7.60 -42.56 10.88
C ASN A 74 8.29 -43.80 10.24
N GLU A 75 7.51 -44.78 9.81
CA GLU A 75 7.99 -46.04 9.17
C GLU A 75 8.85 -45.80 7.91
N ARG A 76 8.77 -44.62 7.29
CA ARG A 76 9.59 -44.23 6.13
C ARG A 76 10.76 -43.31 6.48
N GLY A 77 11.07 -43.18 7.75
CA GLY A 77 12.08 -42.25 8.22
C GLY A 77 11.70 -40.76 8.09
N GLU A 78 10.45 -40.44 7.73
CA GLU A 78 10.00 -39.04 7.53
C GLU A 78 9.69 -38.40 8.87
N TYR A 79 10.09 -37.13 9.03
CA TYR A 79 9.77 -36.31 10.19
C TYR A 79 9.26 -34.93 9.78
N ARG A 80 8.50 -34.27 10.68
CA ARG A 80 8.03 -32.89 10.53
C ARG A 80 8.04 -32.17 11.87
N LEU A 81 8.77 -31.07 11.95
CA LEU A 81 8.76 -30.11 13.05
C LEU A 81 7.95 -28.90 12.63
N THR A 82 6.80 -28.71 13.22
CA THR A 82 5.84 -27.63 12.92
C THR A 82 4.88 -27.45 14.10
N PRO A 83 4.43 -26.24 14.43
CA PRO A 83 4.82 -24.93 13.86
C PRO A 83 6.15 -24.44 14.45
N LEU A 84 6.98 -23.81 13.64
CA LEU A 84 8.21 -23.20 14.11
C LEU A 84 8.19 -21.68 13.83
N PRO A 85 8.64 -20.83 14.77
CA PRO A 85 8.81 -19.42 14.51
C PRO A 85 9.95 -19.17 13.51
N ILE A 86 10.01 -17.96 12.98
CA ILE A 86 11.14 -17.51 12.17
C ILE A 86 12.41 -17.43 13.04
N GLY A 87 13.57 -17.76 12.46
CA GLY A 87 14.85 -17.74 13.15
C GLY A 87 15.84 -18.76 12.65
N VAL A 88 16.94 -18.92 13.38
CA VAL A 88 17.99 -19.90 13.08
C VAL A 88 17.89 -21.05 14.06
N PHE A 89 17.87 -22.28 13.54
CA PHE A 89 17.64 -23.50 14.27
C PHE A 89 18.83 -24.43 14.23
N SER A 90 18.98 -25.16 15.32
CA SER A 90 19.79 -26.38 15.41
C SER A 90 18.85 -27.57 15.58
N VAL A 91 19.06 -28.63 14.80
CA VAL A 91 18.26 -29.86 14.86
C VAL A 91 19.18 -31.05 15.18
N GLN A 92 18.80 -31.78 16.19
CA GLN A 92 19.51 -32.98 16.67
C GLN A 92 18.69 -34.23 16.36
N TYR A 93 19.37 -35.30 15.92
CA TYR A 93 18.77 -36.56 15.50
C TYR A 93 19.39 -37.67 16.37
N GLU A 94 18.57 -38.43 17.09
CA GLU A 94 18.97 -39.43 18.05
C GLU A 94 18.20 -40.73 17.85
N LEU A 95 18.93 -41.82 17.76
CA LEU A 95 18.38 -43.19 17.76
C LEU A 95 19.38 -44.13 18.45
N SER A 96 18.87 -44.97 19.31
CA SER A 96 19.72 -45.97 20.01
C SER A 96 20.45 -46.91 19.03
N GLY A 97 21.74 -47.02 19.13
CA GLY A 97 22.61 -47.77 18.21
C GLY A 97 23.15 -47.00 17.02
N PHE A 98 22.78 -45.73 16.89
CA PHE A 98 23.27 -44.81 15.85
C PHE A 98 24.00 -43.60 16.45
N GLN A 99 24.92 -43.04 15.67
CA GLN A 99 25.64 -41.83 16.04
C GLN A 99 24.69 -40.65 16.05
N THR A 100 24.73 -39.83 17.09
CA THR A 100 23.94 -38.59 17.14
C THR A 100 24.40 -37.62 16.06
N VAL A 101 23.48 -37.14 15.23
CA VAL A 101 23.76 -36.10 14.20
C VAL A 101 23.11 -34.78 14.63
N ARG A 102 23.90 -33.70 14.53
CA ARG A 102 23.40 -32.33 14.76
C ARG A 102 23.61 -31.51 13.51
N ARG A 103 22.53 -30.82 13.08
CA ARG A 103 22.50 -29.87 11.97
C ARG A 103 22.27 -28.45 12.50
N ASP A 104 23.29 -27.60 12.39
CA ASP A 104 23.24 -26.21 12.82
C ASP A 104 23.02 -25.26 11.65
N GLY A 105 22.50 -24.06 11.94
CA GLY A 105 22.37 -22.98 10.97
C GLY A 105 21.16 -23.07 10.04
N ILE A 106 20.15 -23.88 10.35
CA ILE A 106 18.92 -23.98 9.55
C ILE A 106 18.11 -22.70 9.76
N ARG A 107 18.09 -21.82 8.74
CA ARG A 107 17.36 -20.57 8.78
C ARG A 107 15.94 -20.75 8.28
N LEU A 108 14.98 -20.41 9.13
CA LEU A 108 13.56 -20.40 8.82
C LEU A 108 13.05 -18.95 8.66
N THR A 109 12.22 -18.75 7.65
CA THR A 109 11.51 -17.49 7.34
C THR A 109 10.02 -17.77 7.20
N THR A 110 9.20 -16.73 7.19
CA THR A 110 7.72 -16.85 7.16
C THR A 110 7.23 -17.77 6.04
N GLY A 111 6.54 -18.86 6.43
CA GLY A 111 5.95 -19.84 5.52
C GLY A 111 6.99 -20.66 4.74
N PHE A 112 8.24 -20.73 5.19
CA PHE A 112 9.28 -21.54 4.57
C PHE A 112 9.27 -22.96 5.11
N VAL A 113 9.35 -23.94 4.21
CA VAL A 113 9.50 -25.36 4.55
C VAL A 113 10.95 -25.78 4.23
N ALA A 114 11.77 -25.93 5.26
CA ALA A 114 13.15 -26.40 5.10
C ALA A 114 13.16 -27.93 4.99
N THR A 115 13.65 -28.46 3.87
CA THR A 115 13.84 -29.91 3.70
C THR A 115 15.27 -30.28 4.12
N VAL A 116 15.42 -31.09 5.19
CA VAL A 116 16.71 -31.52 5.73
C VAL A 116 16.73 -33.03 5.84
N ASN A 117 17.34 -33.69 4.87
CA ASN A 117 17.56 -35.14 4.89
C ASN A 117 18.87 -35.46 5.57
N VAL A 118 18.89 -36.51 6.39
CA VAL A 118 20.06 -36.87 7.25
C VAL A 118 20.34 -38.35 7.18
N PRO A 119 21.54 -38.77 6.70
CA PRO A 119 22.05 -40.12 6.92
C PRO A 119 22.64 -40.20 8.32
N MET A 120 22.36 -41.30 9.02
CA MET A 120 22.97 -41.63 10.35
C MET A 120 23.81 -42.89 10.25
N GLY A 121 25.06 -42.78 10.70
CA GLY A 121 25.96 -43.92 10.81
C GLY A 121 25.72 -44.74 12.07
N ILE A 122 26.07 -46.02 12.03
CA ILE A 122 26.06 -46.88 13.21
C ILE A 122 27.19 -46.44 14.15
N GLY A 123 26.91 -46.22 15.44
CA GLY A 123 27.90 -45.75 16.39
C GLY A 123 27.35 -45.59 17.79
N ALA A 124 28.19 -45.29 18.77
CA ALA A 124 27.75 -44.98 20.12
C ALA A 124 27.03 -43.60 20.16
N VAL A 125 25.94 -43.52 20.90
CA VAL A 125 25.13 -42.28 21.07
C VAL A 125 25.95 -41.10 21.65
N GLN A 126 27.12 -41.38 22.26
CA GLN A 126 28.01 -40.35 22.80
C GLN A 126 28.87 -39.61 21.77
N GLU A 127 28.95 -40.08 20.52
CA GLU A 127 29.64 -39.38 19.44
C GLU A 127 28.65 -38.51 18.69
N THR A 128 28.84 -37.19 18.76
CA THR A 128 28.00 -36.21 18.02
C THR A 128 28.72 -35.72 16.78
N LEU A 129 28.17 -36.05 15.62
CA LEU A 129 28.60 -35.47 14.33
C LEU A 129 27.90 -34.14 14.08
N THR A 130 28.63 -33.05 14.23
CA THR A 130 28.07 -31.72 13.88
C THR A 130 28.31 -31.40 12.42
N VAL A 131 27.25 -31.25 11.64
CA VAL A 131 27.32 -30.87 10.24
C VAL A 131 26.68 -29.47 10.05
N THR A 132 27.49 -28.51 9.66
CA THR A 132 27.00 -27.20 9.24
C THR A 132 26.40 -27.32 7.84
N GLY A 133 25.07 -27.40 7.76
CA GLY A 133 24.36 -27.51 6.51
C GLY A 133 23.77 -26.17 6.10
N ALA A 134 24.13 -25.66 4.92
CA ALA A 134 23.41 -24.52 4.36
C ALA A 134 21.95 -24.91 4.06
N SER A 135 20.98 -24.15 4.57
CA SER A 135 19.58 -24.30 4.14
C SER A 135 19.47 -24.07 2.63
N PRO A 136 18.70 -24.88 1.88
CA PRO A 136 18.48 -24.64 0.45
C PRO A 136 18.02 -23.20 0.21
N VAL A 137 18.57 -22.53 -0.78
CA VAL A 137 18.18 -21.16 -1.17
C VAL A 137 16.94 -21.19 -2.05
N VAL A 138 16.77 -22.24 -2.83
CA VAL A 138 15.62 -22.45 -3.73
C VAL A 138 14.51 -23.16 -2.97
N ASP A 139 13.30 -22.64 -3.05
CA ASP A 139 12.11 -23.24 -2.44
C ASP A 139 11.46 -24.19 -3.47
N VAL A 140 11.49 -25.50 -3.20
CA VAL A 140 10.94 -26.53 -4.09
C VAL A 140 9.43 -26.76 -3.89
N VAL A 141 8.83 -26.15 -2.88
CA VAL A 141 7.42 -26.34 -2.50
C VAL A 141 6.57 -25.13 -2.91
N SER A 142 7.04 -23.93 -2.59
CA SER A 142 6.31 -22.71 -2.94
C SER A 142 6.49 -22.34 -4.42
N THR A 143 5.37 -22.11 -5.10
CA THR A 143 5.36 -21.65 -6.50
C THR A 143 5.35 -20.13 -6.61
N ALA A 144 4.99 -19.42 -5.52
CA ALA A 144 4.98 -17.96 -5.47
C ALA A 144 6.37 -17.44 -5.04
N PRO A 145 7.10 -16.74 -5.91
CA PRO A 145 8.31 -16.07 -5.48
C PRO A 145 7.99 -14.99 -4.44
N ALA A 146 8.74 -14.98 -3.36
CA ALA A 146 8.60 -13.98 -2.31
C ALA A 146 9.97 -13.44 -1.89
N THR A 147 10.06 -12.11 -1.78
CA THR A 147 11.18 -11.46 -1.11
C THR A 147 10.95 -11.49 0.38
N ARG A 148 11.91 -12.02 1.13
CA ARG A 148 11.87 -12.12 2.59
C ARG A 148 12.97 -11.24 3.18
N LEU A 149 12.55 -10.24 3.93
CA LEU A 149 13.44 -9.26 4.56
C LEU A 149 13.47 -9.54 6.06
N THR A 150 14.48 -10.26 6.51
CA THR A 150 14.70 -10.54 7.93
C THR A 150 15.26 -9.31 8.64
N ARG A 151 15.14 -9.24 9.97
CA ARG A 151 15.70 -8.14 10.76
C ARG A 151 17.17 -7.90 10.45
N GLU A 152 17.95 -8.97 10.33
CA GLU A 152 19.36 -8.91 9.96
C GLU A 152 19.59 -8.21 8.61
N THR A 153 18.79 -8.57 7.58
CA THR A 153 18.86 -7.91 6.26
C THR A 153 18.43 -6.45 6.34
N LEU A 154 17.34 -6.16 7.08
CA LEU A 154 16.83 -4.80 7.28
C LEU A 154 17.82 -3.89 8.01
N ASP A 155 18.66 -4.43 8.90
CA ASP A 155 19.69 -3.67 9.61
C ASP A 155 20.93 -3.40 8.74
N LEU A 156 21.16 -4.19 7.69
CA LEU A 156 22.29 -4.02 6.77
C LEU A 156 22.00 -3.03 5.64
N ILE A 157 20.77 -2.92 5.17
CA ILE A 157 20.42 -2.10 4.01
C ILE A 157 20.45 -0.62 4.36
N PRO A 158 21.10 0.26 3.53
CA PRO A 158 20.92 1.70 3.63
C PRO A 158 19.42 2.03 3.49
N SER A 159 18.80 2.57 4.51
CA SER A 159 17.37 2.82 4.53
C SER A 159 17.05 4.02 5.42
N SER A 160 16.19 4.87 4.90
CA SER A 160 15.58 5.97 5.66
C SER A 160 14.64 5.51 6.77
N ARG A 161 14.35 4.21 6.81
CA ARG A 161 13.39 3.57 7.74
C ARG A 161 11.97 4.14 7.62
N ASN A 162 11.61 4.56 6.41
CA ASN A 162 10.33 5.17 6.08
C ASN A 162 9.22 4.13 5.85
N GLY A 163 8.99 3.26 6.84
CA GLY A 163 7.90 2.30 6.87
C GLY A 163 7.82 1.41 5.62
N THR A 164 6.64 1.31 5.03
CA THR A 164 6.38 0.44 3.87
C THR A 164 7.14 0.86 2.61
N VAL A 165 7.47 2.14 2.41
CA VAL A 165 8.26 2.59 1.25
C VAL A 165 9.61 1.89 1.25
N SER A 166 10.34 1.96 2.36
CA SER A 166 11.65 1.31 2.51
C SER A 166 11.58 -0.21 2.40
N LEU A 167 10.47 -0.83 2.80
CA LEU A 167 10.26 -2.28 2.69
C LEU A 167 9.95 -2.69 1.25
N MET A 168 9.09 -1.94 0.58
CA MET A 168 8.65 -2.25 -0.79
C MET A 168 9.74 -1.99 -1.83
N SER A 169 10.64 -1.02 -1.59
CA SER A 169 11.78 -0.76 -2.46
C SER A 169 12.72 -1.96 -2.60
N GLN A 170 12.56 -2.98 -1.76
CA GLN A 170 13.37 -4.21 -1.80
C GLN A 170 12.77 -5.32 -2.68
N ALA A 171 11.51 -5.21 -3.08
CA ALA A 171 10.84 -6.26 -3.86
C ALA A 171 11.05 -6.09 -5.37
N PRO A 172 11.36 -7.17 -6.12
CA PRO A 172 11.46 -7.12 -7.58
C PRO A 172 10.16 -6.63 -8.21
N GLY A 173 10.28 -5.84 -9.29
CA GLY A 173 9.13 -5.32 -10.04
C GLY A 173 8.26 -4.32 -9.29
N ALA A 174 8.46 -4.11 -7.99
CA ALA A 174 7.73 -3.13 -7.21
C ALA A 174 8.29 -1.72 -7.45
N ARG A 175 7.43 -0.74 -7.68
CA ARG A 175 7.77 0.68 -7.84
C ARG A 175 7.06 1.50 -6.77
N PRO A 176 7.63 1.67 -5.59
CA PRO A 176 7.15 2.61 -4.58
C PRO A 176 7.49 4.06 -4.98
N ASN A 177 6.96 5.02 -4.22
CA ASN A 177 7.43 6.39 -4.29
C ASN A 177 8.95 6.44 -4.07
N LEU A 178 9.62 7.41 -4.69
CA LEU A 178 11.01 7.71 -4.41
C LEU A 178 11.14 8.21 -2.97
N ASP A 179 12.23 7.84 -2.31
CA ASP A 179 12.48 8.22 -0.93
C ASP A 179 13.98 8.42 -0.72
N ILE A 180 14.43 9.66 -0.59
CA ILE A 180 15.81 10.03 -0.34
C ILE A 180 15.94 10.54 1.08
N GLY A 181 16.67 9.81 1.90
CA GLY A 181 16.85 10.18 3.30
C GLY A 181 15.56 10.28 4.11
N GLY A 182 14.40 9.86 3.57
CA GLY A 182 13.11 9.87 4.24
C GLY A 182 12.20 11.04 3.88
N ASP A 183 12.39 11.67 2.74
CA ASP A 183 11.60 12.78 2.23
C ASP A 183 10.15 12.39 1.87
N SER A 184 9.93 11.15 1.46
CA SER A 184 8.60 10.64 1.03
C SER A 184 7.67 10.34 2.21
N VAL A 185 7.05 11.38 2.78
CA VAL A 185 6.20 11.22 3.98
C VAL A 185 4.74 11.65 3.81
N THR A 186 4.36 12.15 2.65
CA THR A 186 3.11 12.89 2.47
C THR A 186 1.85 12.03 2.38
N SER A 187 1.95 10.74 2.09
CA SER A 187 0.79 9.84 1.97
C SER A 187 1.13 8.43 2.41
N PRO A 188 0.15 7.60 2.80
CA PRO A 188 0.36 6.17 2.84
C PRO A 188 0.94 5.71 1.51
N PRO A 189 1.99 4.88 1.52
CA PRO A 189 2.70 4.58 0.30
C PRO A 189 1.80 3.94 -0.74
N GLN A 190 1.90 4.45 -1.94
CA GLN A 190 1.33 3.84 -3.11
C GLN A 190 2.44 3.07 -3.83
N PHE A 191 2.11 1.92 -4.34
CA PHE A 191 3.06 1.10 -5.08
C PHE A 191 2.34 0.28 -6.14
N ARG A 192 3.04 0.04 -7.22
CA ARG A 192 2.64 -0.87 -8.26
C ARG A 192 3.69 -1.95 -8.46
N ALA A 193 3.28 -3.08 -8.98
CA ALA A 193 4.18 -4.15 -9.34
C ALA A 193 3.89 -4.61 -10.76
N PHE A 194 4.94 -4.78 -11.55
CA PHE A 194 4.85 -5.21 -12.95
C PHE A 194 3.84 -4.37 -13.75
N GLY A 195 3.95 -3.03 -13.61
CA GLY A 195 3.12 -2.04 -14.30
C GLY A 195 1.72 -1.86 -13.75
N GLN A 196 1.22 -2.77 -12.96
CA GLN A 196 -0.14 -2.74 -12.46
C GLN A 196 -0.21 -2.12 -11.07
N ALA A 197 -0.97 -1.04 -10.93
CA ALA A 197 -1.40 -0.50 -9.64
C ALA A 197 -2.58 -1.35 -9.15
N ASN A 198 -2.36 -2.13 -8.12
CA ASN A 198 -3.34 -3.10 -7.62
C ASN A 198 -3.67 -2.85 -6.17
N GLN A 199 -4.70 -3.58 -5.74
CA GLN A 199 -5.11 -3.69 -4.35
C GLN A 199 -4.04 -4.43 -3.54
N PRO A 200 -3.11 -3.75 -2.84
CA PRO A 200 -2.12 -4.47 -2.06
C PRO A 200 -2.80 -5.17 -0.89
N TRP A 201 -2.50 -6.44 -0.73
CA TRP A 201 -2.90 -7.22 0.43
C TRP A 201 -1.89 -6.99 1.56
N GLN A 202 -2.06 -5.87 2.27
CA GLN A 202 -1.14 -5.48 3.34
C GLN A 202 -1.61 -6.04 4.68
N GLN A 203 -0.74 -6.78 5.36
CA GLN A 203 -1.05 -7.40 6.64
C GLN A 203 0.05 -7.14 7.68
N ILE A 204 -0.36 -6.94 8.93
CA ILE A 204 0.49 -7.04 10.11
C ILE A 204 0.05 -8.29 10.87
N GLU A 205 0.94 -9.29 10.94
CA GLU A 205 0.63 -10.59 11.55
C GLU A 205 -0.72 -11.18 11.12
N GLY A 206 -1.03 -11.08 9.82
CA GLY A 206 -2.26 -11.59 9.25
C GLY A 206 -3.47 -10.64 9.30
N VAL A 207 -3.45 -9.57 10.11
CA VAL A 207 -4.51 -8.55 10.10
C VAL A 207 -4.38 -7.69 8.84
N LEU A 208 -5.43 -7.65 8.01
CA LEU A 208 -5.47 -6.79 6.82
C LEU A 208 -5.57 -5.33 7.23
N VAL A 209 -4.58 -4.54 6.80
CA VAL A 209 -4.46 -3.10 7.13
C VAL A 209 -4.59 -2.19 5.90
N SER A 210 -5.10 -2.71 4.78
CA SER A 210 -5.46 -1.88 3.64
C SER A 210 -6.70 -1.04 3.95
N ALA A 211 -6.73 0.21 3.47
CA ALA A 211 -7.84 1.13 3.71
C ALA A 211 -9.16 0.58 3.15
N ALA A 212 -10.25 0.76 3.87
CA ALA A 212 -11.57 0.30 3.44
C ALA A 212 -12.06 1.05 2.21
N LYS A 213 -11.72 2.33 2.13
CA LYS A 213 -12.26 3.23 1.11
C LYS A 213 -11.77 2.91 -0.30
N SER A 214 -10.48 2.74 -0.51
CA SER A 214 -9.91 2.57 -1.85
C SER A 214 -9.07 1.31 -2.03
N GLY A 215 -8.72 0.64 -0.94
CA GLY A 215 -7.95 -0.60 -0.92
C GLY A 215 -6.54 -0.56 -1.51
N THR A 216 -6.14 0.53 -2.05
CA THR A 216 -4.89 0.74 -2.77
C THR A 216 -3.84 1.40 -1.92
N GLN A 217 -4.28 1.93 -0.79
CA GLN A 217 -3.43 2.54 0.23
C GLN A 217 -3.40 1.66 1.48
N GLY A 218 -2.28 1.70 2.19
CA GLY A 218 -2.24 1.20 3.55
C GLY A 218 -3.10 2.09 4.45
N GLY A 219 -3.90 1.49 5.32
CA GLY A 219 -4.67 2.22 6.34
C GLY A 219 -3.84 2.65 7.55
N ILE A 220 -2.54 2.39 7.54
CA ILE A 220 -1.63 2.78 8.64
C ILE A 220 -0.24 3.12 8.12
N TYR A 221 0.51 3.87 8.91
CA TYR A 221 1.96 4.01 8.77
C TYR A 221 2.64 2.88 9.55
N TRP A 222 3.50 2.12 8.87
CA TRP A 222 4.20 1.00 9.48
C TRP A 222 5.41 1.46 10.29
N ASP A 223 5.58 0.89 11.48
CA ASP A 223 6.81 1.06 12.22
C ASP A 223 7.86 0.03 11.78
N TYR A 224 8.80 0.49 10.99
CA TYR A 224 9.93 -0.30 10.51
C TYR A 224 10.75 -0.97 11.65
N THR A 225 10.79 -0.35 12.83
CA THR A 225 11.65 -0.78 13.93
C THR A 225 11.11 -1.99 14.68
N ASN A 226 9.78 -2.14 14.71
CA ASN A 226 9.09 -3.20 15.44
C ASN A 226 8.90 -4.48 14.62
N VAL A 227 9.32 -4.47 13.36
CA VAL A 227 9.19 -5.62 12.45
C VAL A 227 10.39 -6.54 12.58
N GLU A 228 10.16 -7.85 12.75
CA GLU A 228 11.15 -8.91 12.74
C GLU A 228 11.44 -9.43 11.35
N GLU A 229 10.39 -9.63 10.56
CA GLU A 229 10.48 -10.07 9.18
C GLU A 229 9.35 -9.46 8.34
N VAL A 230 9.62 -9.19 7.06
CA VAL A 230 8.61 -8.84 6.06
C VAL A 230 8.68 -9.82 4.90
N LYS A 231 7.53 -10.37 4.55
CA LYS A 231 7.34 -11.16 3.33
C LYS A 231 6.62 -10.33 2.29
N VAL A 232 7.21 -10.19 1.10
CA VAL A 232 6.63 -9.47 -0.04
C VAL A 232 6.49 -10.43 -1.20
N GLY A 233 5.25 -10.76 -1.56
CA GLY A 233 4.90 -11.49 -2.78
C GLY A 233 4.43 -10.51 -3.85
N THR A 234 4.80 -10.74 -5.12
CA THR A 234 4.45 -9.84 -6.23
C THR A 234 3.60 -10.51 -7.31
N PHE A 235 3.64 -11.83 -7.40
CA PHE A 235 2.80 -12.64 -8.31
C PHE A 235 2.68 -14.09 -7.79
N GLY A 236 1.77 -14.88 -8.37
CA GLY A 236 1.59 -16.29 -8.03
C GLY A 236 0.96 -16.53 -6.64
N SER A 237 0.20 -15.59 -6.10
CA SER A 237 -0.35 -15.67 -4.73
C SER A 237 -1.28 -16.88 -4.53
N PRO A 238 -1.20 -17.58 -3.37
CA PRO A 238 -2.05 -18.74 -3.04
C PRO A 238 -3.51 -18.32 -2.79
N ALA A 239 -4.42 -19.33 -2.66
CA ALA A 239 -5.85 -19.08 -2.50
C ALA A 239 -6.25 -18.35 -1.21
N GLU A 240 -5.40 -18.36 -0.19
CA GLU A 240 -5.62 -17.58 1.05
C GLU A 240 -5.52 -16.06 0.83
N ILE A 241 -4.83 -15.60 -0.23
CA ILE A 241 -4.71 -14.18 -0.58
C ILE A 241 -5.86 -13.80 -1.50
N GLY A 242 -6.70 -12.86 -1.08
CA GLY A 242 -7.93 -12.49 -1.78
C GLY A 242 -7.71 -11.75 -3.10
N THR A 243 -6.67 -10.94 -3.21
CA THR A 243 -6.43 -10.04 -4.33
C THR A 243 -5.16 -10.38 -5.10
N ARG A 244 -5.05 -9.91 -6.34
CA ARG A 244 -3.83 -9.95 -7.13
C ARG A 244 -2.89 -8.80 -6.74
N GLY A 245 -1.62 -8.95 -7.02
CA GLY A 245 -0.60 -7.92 -6.86
C GLY A 245 0.24 -8.11 -5.63
N ILE A 246 0.67 -7.01 -5.02
CA ILE A 246 1.59 -7.08 -3.89
C ILE A 246 0.89 -7.60 -2.64
N ALA A 247 1.35 -8.74 -2.16
CA ALA A 247 0.99 -9.28 -0.84
C ALA A 247 2.13 -8.97 0.13
N LEU A 248 1.89 -8.08 1.08
CA LEU A 248 2.85 -7.66 2.09
C LEU A 248 2.38 -8.15 3.45
N ASN A 249 3.24 -8.88 4.16
CA ASN A 249 2.95 -9.24 5.53
C ASN A 249 4.17 -9.05 6.44
N GLY A 250 3.99 -8.23 7.47
CA GLY A 250 4.98 -7.94 8.49
C GLY A 250 4.73 -8.74 9.77
N ILE A 251 5.78 -9.38 10.25
CA ILE A 251 5.80 -10.08 11.53
C ILE A 251 6.45 -9.17 12.55
N LEU A 252 5.75 -8.92 13.65
CA LEU A 252 6.25 -8.09 14.75
C LEU A 252 7.23 -8.88 15.62
N LYS A 253 8.21 -8.17 16.17
CA LYS A 253 9.09 -8.72 17.20
C LYS A 253 8.29 -9.33 18.36
N SER A 254 8.88 -10.28 19.06
CA SER A 254 8.26 -10.96 20.21
C SER A 254 9.27 -11.03 21.36
N GLY A 255 8.78 -11.07 22.59
CA GLY A 255 9.62 -11.39 23.74
C GLY A 255 10.01 -12.86 23.79
N GLY A 256 11.13 -13.16 24.41
CA GLY A 256 11.67 -14.50 24.67
C GLY A 256 11.91 -14.73 26.16
N ASN A 257 12.58 -15.83 26.50
CA ASN A 257 12.93 -16.14 27.90
C ASN A 257 14.06 -15.27 28.46
N THR A 258 14.81 -14.61 27.60
CA THR A 258 15.81 -13.58 27.96
C THR A 258 15.27 -12.20 27.67
N PHE A 259 15.58 -11.23 28.51
CA PHE A 259 15.29 -9.84 28.22
C PHE A 259 16.24 -9.34 27.14
N SER A 260 15.68 -8.69 26.14
CA SER A 260 16.43 -8.06 25.06
C SER A 260 15.74 -6.77 24.63
N GLY A 261 16.50 -5.86 24.06
CA GLY A 261 15.96 -4.60 23.60
C GLY A 261 16.93 -3.86 22.69
N ASN A 262 16.43 -2.81 22.08
CA ASN A 262 17.19 -1.94 21.22
C ASN A 262 16.79 -0.49 21.43
N GLY A 263 17.77 0.39 21.62
CA GLY A 263 17.60 1.85 21.52
C GLY A 263 18.21 2.34 20.22
N PHE A 264 17.58 3.32 19.59
CA PHE A 264 18.06 3.91 18.34
C PHE A 264 17.80 5.41 18.31
N PHE A 265 18.78 6.15 17.80
CA PHE A 265 18.71 7.57 17.52
C PHE A 265 19.34 7.86 16.17
N ALA A 266 18.67 8.63 15.32
CA ALA A 266 19.23 9.15 14.07
C ALA A 266 18.90 10.63 13.90
N PHE A 267 19.81 11.31 13.23
CA PHE A 267 19.75 12.75 13.00
C PHE A 267 20.26 13.11 11.60
N GLN A 268 19.58 14.08 10.99
CA GLN A 268 19.95 14.75 9.74
C GLN A 268 19.60 16.23 9.85
N ASN A 269 20.38 17.08 9.20
CA ASN A 269 20.05 18.49 9.05
C ASN A 269 20.59 19.06 7.73
N ASP A 270 20.31 20.33 7.47
CA ASP A 270 20.71 21.08 6.28
C ASP A 270 22.24 21.05 6.04
N SER A 271 23.05 21.19 7.10
CA SER A 271 24.50 21.17 6.98
C SER A 271 25.09 19.82 6.52
N MET A 272 24.29 18.75 6.59
CA MET A 272 24.63 17.40 6.11
C MET A 272 24.16 17.16 4.66
N GLN A 273 23.57 18.17 4.03
CA GLN A 273 23.01 18.10 2.68
C GLN A 273 23.89 18.88 1.69
N SER A 274 24.05 18.34 0.48
CA SER A 274 24.73 19.04 -0.63
C SER A 274 23.73 19.80 -1.48
N ASN A 275 24.21 20.60 -2.42
CA ASN A 275 23.39 21.21 -3.45
C ASN A 275 23.50 20.40 -4.74
N ASN A 276 22.39 20.12 -5.42
CA ASN A 276 22.35 19.42 -6.71
C ASN A 276 21.75 20.28 -7.84
N ILE A 277 21.64 21.60 -7.65
CA ILE A 277 21.16 22.51 -8.69
C ILE A 277 22.33 22.83 -9.62
N ASP A 278 22.27 22.31 -10.84
CA ASP A 278 23.24 22.56 -11.92
C ASP A 278 22.84 23.75 -12.81
N ASP A 279 23.66 24.07 -13.79
CA ASP A 279 23.42 25.19 -14.70
C ASP A 279 22.21 24.95 -15.61
N ALA A 280 21.89 23.68 -15.93
CA ALA A 280 20.74 23.33 -16.73
C ALA A 280 19.41 23.59 -15.97
N LEU A 281 19.38 23.29 -14.68
CA LEU A 281 18.24 23.62 -13.81
C LEU A 281 18.13 25.13 -13.57
N ARG A 282 19.27 25.84 -13.39
CA ARG A 282 19.29 27.31 -13.26
C ARG A 282 18.76 27.99 -14.51
N ALA A 283 19.11 27.51 -15.69
CA ALA A 283 18.59 28.03 -16.96
C ALA A 283 17.07 27.87 -17.08
N GLN A 284 16.47 26.90 -16.36
CA GLN A 284 15.03 26.70 -16.28
C GLN A 284 14.38 27.44 -15.10
N GLY A 285 15.11 28.34 -14.45
CA GLY A 285 14.63 29.17 -13.35
C GLY A 285 14.56 28.44 -12.00
N ILE A 286 15.29 27.33 -11.82
CA ILE A 286 15.41 26.63 -10.54
C ILE A 286 16.68 27.10 -9.86
N THR A 287 16.54 27.83 -8.76
CA THR A 287 17.67 28.33 -7.95
C THR A 287 17.85 27.52 -6.67
N ARG A 288 16.76 26.89 -6.20
CA ARG A 288 16.71 26.10 -4.98
C ARG A 288 15.86 24.85 -5.15
N GLY A 289 16.33 23.70 -4.69
CA GLY A 289 15.59 22.44 -4.65
C GLY A 289 14.77 22.28 -3.37
N ASP A 290 14.16 21.10 -3.20
CA ASP A 290 13.68 20.67 -1.89
C ASP A 290 14.90 20.45 -0.98
N GLU A 291 14.84 20.93 0.26
CA GLU A 291 15.95 20.83 1.23
C GLU A 291 15.44 20.33 2.57
N LEU A 292 16.14 19.35 3.15
CA LEU A 292 15.84 18.89 4.49
C LEU A 292 16.45 19.83 5.53
N ASP A 293 15.61 20.62 6.20
CA ASP A 293 16.03 21.46 7.32
C ASP A 293 16.48 20.59 8.51
N SER A 294 15.63 19.68 8.93
CA SER A 294 15.96 18.79 10.03
C SER A 294 15.13 17.52 10.06
N ARG A 295 15.75 16.44 10.53
CA ARG A 295 15.07 15.18 10.81
C ARG A 295 15.64 14.49 12.04
N THR A 296 14.75 13.98 12.87
CA THR A 296 15.08 13.16 14.03
C THR A 296 14.25 11.88 14.03
N ASP A 297 14.88 10.75 14.35
CA ASP A 297 14.24 9.44 14.50
C ASP A 297 14.74 8.80 15.79
N VAL A 298 13.85 8.64 16.77
CA VAL A 298 14.15 8.05 18.07
C VAL A 298 13.24 6.86 18.30
N SER A 299 13.82 5.71 18.63
CA SER A 299 13.01 4.53 18.96
C SER A 299 13.66 3.71 20.07
N GLY A 300 12.83 2.99 20.78
CA GLY A 300 13.27 2.00 21.77
C GLY A 300 12.29 0.85 21.84
N ASP A 301 12.81 -0.35 22.05
CA ASP A 301 11.99 -1.53 22.27
C ASP A 301 12.60 -2.43 23.35
N VAL A 302 11.73 -3.22 23.98
CA VAL A 302 12.09 -4.23 24.97
C VAL A 302 11.15 -5.41 24.90
N GLY A 303 11.70 -6.59 25.01
CA GLY A 303 10.97 -7.85 25.08
C GLY A 303 11.56 -8.79 26.13
N GLY A 304 10.72 -9.66 26.67
CA GLY A 304 11.17 -10.61 27.68
C GLY A 304 10.06 -11.48 28.22
N ARG A 305 10.38 -12.26 29.24
CA ARG A 305 9.42 -13.10 29.94
C ARG A 305 8.69 -12.33 31.06
N ILE A 306 7.39 -12.55 31.17
CA ILE A 306 6.63 -12.28 32.39
C ILE A 306 6.68 -13.54 33.29
N VAL A 307 6.38 -14.70 32.66
CA VAL A 307 6.53 -16.03 33.29
C VAL A 307 7.37 -16.91 32.36
N ARG A 308 8.47 -17.45 32.86
CA ARG A 308 9.38 -18.28 32.08
C ARG A 308 8.63 -19.44 31.42
N ASP A 309 8.92 -19.69 30.13
CA ASP A 309 8.36 -20.75 29.27
C ASP A 309 6.82 -20.70 29.11
N LYS A 310 6.15 -19.61 29.58
CA LYS A 310 4.68 -19.48 29.53
C LYS A 310 4.15 -18.15 29.04
N LEU A 311 4.71 -17.04 29.49
CA LEU A 311 4.14 -15.72 29.20
C LEU A 311 5.24 -14.71 28.89
N TRP A 312 5.15 -14.12 27.71
CA TRP A 312 6.13 -13.15 27.20
C TRP A 312 5.46 -11.87 26.76
N PHE A 313 6.20 -10.79 26.78
CA PHE A 313 5.78 -9.49 26.28
C PHE A 313 6.83 -8.90 25.36
N TYR A 314 6.38 -8.01 24.49
CA TYR A 314 7.19 -7.09 23.72
C TYR A 314 6.52 -5.72 23.72
N ALA A 315 7.30 -4.65 23.86
CA ALA A 315 6.86 -3.28 23.79
C ALA A 315 7.87 -2.44 23.01
N GLY A 316 7.38 -1.61 22.09
CA GLY A 316 8.20 -0.71 21.29
C GLY A 316 7.53 0.65 21.13
N ALA A 317 8.33 1.72 21.12
CA ALA A 317 7.92 3.08 20.88
C ALA A 317 8.90 3.79 19.93
N ARG A 318 8.36 4.65 19.05
CA ARG A 318 9.16 5.45 18.12
C ARG A 318 8.54 6.83 17.95
N ARG A 319 9.40 7.83 17.83
CA ARG A 319 9.04 9.18 17.40
C ARG A 319 9.93 9.60 16.24
N ARG A 320 9.30 10.06 15.17
CA ARG A 320 9.98 10.66 14.03
C ARG A 320 9.46 12.07 13.82
N ALA A 321 10.32 13.01 13.52
CA ALA A 321 9.95 14.38 13.18
C ALA A 321 10.87 14.88 12.07
N GLN A 322 10.30 15.63 11.10
CA GLN A 322 11.08 16.26 10.05
C GLN A 322 10.46 17.57 9.61
N ARG A 323 11.31 18.45 9.11
CA ARG A 323 10.96 19.64 8.36
C ARG A 323 11.69 19.60 7.02
N LEU A 324 10.93 19.81 5.94
CA LEU A 324 11.41 19.83 4.57
C LEU A 324 11.04 21.19 3.96
N ASP A 325 12.00 21.94 3.51
CA ASP A 325 11.83 23.18 2.76
C ASP A 325 11.48 22.84 1.31
N THR A 326 10.60 23.65 0.70
CA THR A 326 9.98 23.31 -0.59
C THR A 326 10.62 24.08 -1.74
N LEU A 327 10.83 23.36 -2.85
CA LEU A 327 11.35 23.86 -4.12
C LEU A 327 10.65 25.15 -4.55
N GLU A 328 11.44 26.24 -4.72
CA GLU A 328 10.99 27.51 -5.29
C GLU A 328 9.67 28.05 -4.70
N CYS A 329 9.42 27.80 -3.42
CA CYS A 329 8.24 28.30 -2.72
C CYS A 329 8.62 29.28 -1.61
N PHE A 330 7.98 30.48 -1.62
CA PHE A 330 8.23 31.50 -0.62
C PHE A 330 6.92 31.94 0.04
N GLN A 331 7.00 32.19 1.35
CA GLN A 331 5.92 32.77 2.13
C GLN A 331 5.78 34.26 1.83
N PRO A 332 4.66 34.90 2.18
CA PRO A 332 4.48 36.34 1.99
C PRO A 332 5.53 37.25 2.67
N ASN A 333 6.14 36.73 3.74
CA ASN A 333 7.24 37.41 4.46
C ASN A 333 8.63 37.19 3.84
N GLY A 334 8.73 36.46 2.72
CA GLY A 334 9.97 36.10 2.04
C GLY A 334 10.71 34.90 2.57
N GLU A 335 10.21 34.26 3.63
CA GLU A 335 10.75 32.98 4.11
C GLU A 335 10.41 31.83 3.18
N VAL A 336 11.22 30.77 3.18
CA VAL A 336 10.96 29.58 2.37
C VAL A 336 9.76 28.81 2.92
N CYS A 337 8.91 28.31 2.03
CA CYS A 337 7.83 27.40 2.41
C CYS A 337 8.41 26.08 2.92
N TYR A 338 7.75 25.46 3.88
CA TYR A 338 8.19 24.17 4.41
C TYR A 338 7.01 23.24 4.70
N SER A 339 7.28 21.96 4.68
CA SER A 339 6.39 20.94 5.21
C SER A 339 6.88 20.45 6.57
N LEU A 340 5.94 20.03 7.42
CA LEU A 340 6.24 19.39 8.71
C LEU A 340 5.63 18.00 8.71
N ASP A 341 6.37 17.02 9.22
CA ASP A 341 5.86 15.68 9.47
C ASP A 341 6.33 15.20 10.86
N ARG A 342 5.37 14.77 11.67
CA ARG A 342 5.62 14.20 12.99
C ARG A 342 4.85 12.92 13.14
N GLN A 343 5.56 11.83 13.44
CA GLN A 343 4.98 10.51 13.60
C GLN A 343 5.32 9.93 14.97
N ILE A 344 4.36 9.28 15.58
CA ILE A 344 4.57 8.47 16.79
C ILE A 344 4.01 7.08 16.55
N PHE A 345 4.70 6.09 17.08
CA PHE A 345 4.35 4.68 16.99
C PHE A 345 4.48 4.05 18.37
N ASN A 346 3.51 3.21 18.72
CA ASN A 346 3.55 2.39 19.93
C ASN A 346 3.04 1.00 19.58
N THR A 347 3.78 -0.02 19.94
CA THR A 347 3.42 -1.42 19.70
C THR A 347 3.59 -2.21 20.98
N GLN A 348 2.58 -3.01 21.34
CA GLN A 348 2.62 -3.95 22.43
C GLN A 348 2.18 -5.32 21.92
N LYS A 349 2.86 -6.38 22.34
CA LYS A 349 2.54 -7.77 21.99
C LYS A 349 2.71 -8.66 23.21
N VAL A 350 1.77 -9.57 23.40
CA VAL A 350 1.79 -10.58 24.46
C VAL A 350 1.63 -11.96 23.81
N SER A 351 2.42 -12.90 24.25
CA SER A 351 2.34 -14.30 23.84
C SER A 351 2.19 -15.18 25.08
N TRP A 352 1.18 -16.02 25.09
CA TRP A 352 0.86 -16.91 26.21
C TRP A 352 0.76 -18.36 25.75
N GLN A 353 1.70 -19.20 26.19
CA GLN A 353 1.66 -20.66 26.01
C GLN A 353 0.76 -21.25 27.11
N MET A 354 -0.51 -21.48 26.78
CA MET A 354 -1.50 -21.99 27.72
C MET A 354 -1.18 -23.45 28.10
N THR A 355 -0.90 -24.27 27.11
CA THR A 355 -0.49 -25.66 27.20
C THR A 355 0.64 -25.94 26.22
N PRO A 356 1.34 -27.05 26.24
CA PRO A 356 2.37 -27.38 25.24
C PRO A 356 1.87 -27.32 23.79
N SER A 357 0.56 -27.51 23.59
CA SER A 357 -0.06 -27.52 22.25
C SER A 357 -0.95 -26.32 21.94
N GLN A 358 -1.12 -25.36 22.86
CA GLN A 358 -2.02 -24.21 22.67
C GLN A 358 -1.38 -22.92 23.11
N ARG A 359 -1.51 -21.90 22.27
CA ARG A 359 -0.94 -20.57 22.46
C ARG A 359 -1.94 -19.49 22.12
N ILE A 360 -1.90 -18.38 22.86
CA ILE A 360 -2.58 -17.13 22.52
C ILE A 360 -1.52 -16.07 22.21
N VAL A 361 -1.74 -15.32 21.13
CA VAL A 361 -0.94 -14.16 20.74
C VAL A 361 -1.88 -12.97 20.61
N ALA A 362 -1.56 -11.89 21.29
CA ALA A 362 -2.31 -10.63 21.15
C ALA A 362 -1.33 -9.48 20.91
N PHE A 363 -1.69 -8.56 20.04
CA PHE A 363 -0.96 -7.30 19.87
C PHE A 363 -1.90 -6.13 19.68
N HIS A 364 -1.38 -4.95 19.98
CA HIS A 364 -1.97 -3.67 19.63
C HIS A 364 -0.86 -2.74 19.14
N THR A 365 -1.12 -2.05 18.01
CA THR A 365 -0.26 -0.98 17.54
C THR A 365 -1.07 0.29 17.35
N TYR A 366 -0.52 1.40 17.81
CA TYR A 366 -1.04 2.75 17.62
C TYR A 366 -0.05 3.56 16.84
N THR A 367 -0.51 4.22 15.78
CA THR A 367 0.29 5.17 15.02
C THR A 367 -0.44 6.49 14.90
N ARG A 368 0.27 7.60 14.94
CA ARG A 368 -0.30 8.90 14.65
C ARG A 368 0.70 9.72 13.84
N ARG A 369 0.27 10.15 12.68
CA ARG A 369 0.97 11.16 11.91
C ARG A 369 0.28 12.51 12.08
N ARG A 370 1.08 13.56 12.25
CA ARG A 370 0.67 14.95 12.06
C ARG A 370 1.55 15.54 10.98
N GLY A 371 0.94 15.91 9.85
CA GLY A 371 1.61 16.52 8.72
C GLY A 371 1.03 17.90 8.43
N MET A 372 1.88 18.80 8.01
CA MET A 372 1.53 20.07 7.40
C MET A 372 2.15 20.05 6.00
N GLY A 373 1.32 20.14 4.97
CA GLY A 373 1.80 20.31 3.61
C GLY A 373 2.51 21.66 3.46
N SER A 374 3.32 21.76 2.45
CA SER A 374 3.91 23.02 2.01
C SER A 374 3.05 23.66 0.96
N GLY A 375 3.24 24.93 0.67
CA GLY A 375 2.93 25.51 -0.62
C GLY A 375 3.78 24.86 -1.73
N SER A 376 3.72 25.38 -2.90
CA SER A 376 4.63 25.08 -3.99
C SER A 376 4.84 26.34 -4.83
N ARG A 377 5.65 26.25 -5.87
CA ARG A 377 5.82 27.36 -6.82
C ARG A 377 4.50 27.88 -7.41
N LEU A 378 3.47 27.03 -7.47
CA LEU A 378 2.16 27.37 -8.01
C LEU A 378 1.03 27.38 -6.97
N VAL A 379 1.30 26.92 -5.76
CA VAL A 379 0.32 26.84 -4.65
C VAL A 379 0.80 27.72 -3.52
N ALA A 380 0.04 28.74 -3.23
CA ALA A 380 0.38 29.70 -2.18
C ALA A 380 0.48 29.04 -0.79
N TRP A 381 1.26 29.64 0.09
CA TRP A 381 1.51 29.15 1.44
C TRP A 381 0.22 28.99 2.26
N GLU A 382 -0.74 29.88 2.13
CA GLU A 382 -2.02 29.82 2.81
C GLU A 382 -2.92 28.67 2.32
N SER A 383 -2.70 28.18 1.11
CA SER A 383 -3.50 27.08 0.53
C SER A 383 -3.07 25.70 1.01
N ARG A 384 -2.08 25.60 1.90
CA ARG A 384 -1.59 24.32 2.42
C ARG A 384 -2.60 23.61 3.32
N LEU A 385 -2.49 22.29 3.36
CA LEU A 385 -3.33 21.41 4.19
C LEU A 385 -2.55 20.84 5.37
N GLY A 386 -3.17 20.84 6.52
CA GLY A 386 -2.77 20.02 7.66
C GLY A 386 -3.49 18.69 7.68
N GLN A 387 -2.79 17.66 8.14
CA GLN A 387 -3.32 16.32 8.21
C GLN A 387 -2.99 15.66 9.55
N THR A 388 -3.99 15.03 10.16
CA THR A 388 -3.77 14.20 11.36
C THR A 388 -4.38 12.83 11.14
N LEU A 389 -3.55 11.80 11.26
CA LEU A 389 -3.90 10.41 10.93
C LEU A 389 -3.61 9.49 12.13
N PRO A 390 -4.48 9.44 13.15
CA PRO A 390 -4.40 8.38 14.15
C PRO A 390 -4.91 7.06 13.58
N SER A 391 -4.19 5.97 13.87
CA SER A 391 -4.55 4.62 13.45
C SER A 391 -4.35 3.64 14.59
N HIS A 392 -5.22 2.65 14.69
CA HIS A 392 -5.16 1.54 15.62
C HIS A 392 -5.27 0.24 14.87
N VAL A 393 -4.42 -0.73 15.22
CA VAL A 393 -4.54 -2.11 14.76
C VAL A 393 -4.38 -3.03 15.95
N GLY A 394 -5.28 -3.98 16.08
CA GLY A 394 -5.24 -4.96 17.16
C GLY A 394 -5.58 -6.36 16.67
N LYS A 395 -5.05 -7.35 17.36
CA LYS A 395 -5.32 -8.77 17.10
C LYS A 395 -5.33 -9.58 18.40
N VAL A 396 -6.20 -10.58 18.41
CA VAL A 396 -6.09 -11.73 19.30
C VAL A 396 -6.16 -12.98 18.44
N GLU A 397 -5.20 -13.88 18.63
CA GLU A 397 -5.08 -15.14 17.90
C GLU A 397 -4.88 -16.29 18.86
N TRP A 398 -5.65 -17.36 18.67
CA TRP A 398 -5.46 -18.65 19.32
C TRP A 398 -4.88 -19.65 18.33
N GLN A 399 -3.81 -20.32 18.70
CA GLN A 399 -3.13 -21.35 17.92
C GLN A 399 -3.18 -22.68 18.67
N ALA A 400 -3.47 -23.77 17.98
CA ALA A 400 -3.43 -25.11 18.55
C ALA A 400 -2.77 -26.10 17.58
N VAL A 401 -1.97 -26.99 18.13
CA VAL A 401 -1.30 -28.08 17.41
C VAL A 401 -1.86 -29.40 17.86
N ARG A 402 -2.21 -30.27 16.93
CA ARG A 402 -2.71 -31.62 17.21
C ARG A 402 -1.82 -32.66 16.55
N GLY A 403 -1.05 -33.38 17.38
CA GLY A 403 0.01 -34.27 16.90
C GLY A 403 1.05 -33.49 16.06
N ASN A 404 1.69 -34.18 15.12
CA ASN A 404 2.69 -33.58 14.21
C ASN A 404 2.11 -33.19 12.84
N SER A 405 0.79 -33.29 12.66
CA SER A 405 0.16 -33.19 11.35
C SER A 405 -0.89 -32.09 11.21
N MET A 406 -1.41 -31.56 12.31
CA MET A 406 -2.50 -30.59 12.24
C MET A 406 -2.19 -29.34 13.05
N VAL A 407 -2.37 -28.18 12.41
CA VAL A 407 -2.28 -26.87 13.04
C VAL A 407 -3.62 -26.16 12.86
N ILE A 408 -4.12 -25.57 13.93
CA ILE A 408 -5.37 -24.81 13.98
C ILE A 408 -5.06 -23.41 14.50
N ASN A 409 -5.57 -22.38 13.84
CA ASN A 409 -5.46 -20.99 14.30
C ASN A 409 -6.81 -20.27 14.17
N LEU A 410 -7.18 -19.43 15.10
CA LEU A 410 -8.33 -18.51 15.06
C LEU A 410 -7.87 -17.10 15.38
N MET A 411 -8.30 -16.13 14.61
CA MET A 411 -7.90 -14.75 14.77
C MET A 411 -9.11 -13.82 14.70
N GLY A 412 -9.22 -12.91 15.67
CA GLY A 412 -10.00 -11.69 15.59
C GLY A 412 -9.07 -10.50 15.43
N GLY A 413 -9.35 -9.62 14.47
CA GLY A 413 -8.56 -8.43 14.20
C GLY A 413 -9.43 -7.19 14.02
N ASP A 414 -8.88 -6.05 14.38
CA ASP A 414 -9.50 -4.73 14.23
C ASP A 414 -8.51 -3.73 13.70
N MET A 415 -8.96 -2.89 12.77
CA MET A 415 -8.24 -1.72 12.29
C MET A 415 -9.18 -0.53 12.29
N ARG A 416 -8.69 0.59 12.81
CA ARG A 416 -9.32 1.89 12.69
C ARG A 416 -8.29 2.89 12.18
N TRP A 417 -8.63 3.61 11.14
CA TRP A 417 -7.81 4.67 10.57
C TRP A 417 -8.65 5.93 10.39
N THR A 418 -8.14 7.06 10.88
CA THR A 418 -8.74 8.38 10.67
C THR A 418 -7.79 9.23 9.85
N SER A 419 -8.31 9.97 8.88
CA SER A 419 -7.54 10.91 8.07
C SER A 419 -8.22 12.26 8.10
N ALA A 420 -7.91 13.05 9.13
CA ALA A 420 -8.46 14.39 9.29
C ALA A 420 -7.64 15.40 8.51
N PHE A 421 -8.29 16.17 7.62
CA PHE A 421 -7.69 17.27 6.87
C PHE A 421 -8.19 18.61 7.38
N ARG A 422 -7.29 19.61 7.45
CA ARG A 422 -7.60 20.99 7.84
C ARG A 422 -6.79 21.95 6.99
N GLY A 423 -7.44 23.00 6.48
CA GLY A 423 -6.75 24.11 5.84
C GLY A 423 -6.09 25.06 6.82
N TYR A 424 -5.09 25.76 6.35
CA TYR A 424 -4.34 26.76 7.13
C TYR A 424 -4.56 28.20 6.62
N GLY A 425 -5.32 28.37 5.53
CA GLY A 425 -5.61 29.68 4.96
C GLY A 425 -6.49 30.54 5.86
N TYR A 426 -6.35 31.84 5.73
CA TYR A 426 -7.06 32.83 6.54
C TYR A 426 -8.09 33.55 5.64
N GLY A 427 -9.37 33.39 5.95
CA GLY A 427 -10.46 34.25 5.50
C GLY A 427 -10.85 34.21 4.03
N GLU A 428 -9.98 33.85 3.12
CA GLU A 428 -10.25 33.84 1.69
C GLU A 428 -10.70 32.45 1.21
N VAL A 429 -11.66 32.45 0.27
CA VAL A 429 -12.04 31.22 -0.42
C VAL A 429 -10.90 30.74 -1.34
N LEU A 430 -10.88 29.44 -1.62
CA LEU A 430 -9.91 28.88 -2.57
C LEU A 430 -10.14 29.48 -3.95
N LYS A 431 -9.10 30.02 -4.53
CA LYS A 431 -9.06 30.55 -5.90
C LYS A 431 -8.03 29.76 -6.70
N THR A 432 -8.43 29.20 -7.83
CA THR A 432 -7.54 28.43 -8.70
C THR A 432 -7.61 28.98 -10.12
N ASP A 433 -6.48 29.34 -10.72
CA ASP A 433 -6.42 29.69 -12.13
C ASP A 433 -6.07 28.45 -12.96
N LEU A 434 -6.98 28.06 -13.85
CA LEU A 434 -6.87 26.83 -14.64
C LEU A 434 -5.78 26.89 -15.73
N VAL A 435 -5.39 28.09 -16.17
CA VAL A 435 -4.38 28.29 -17.22
C VAL A 435 -3.02 28.58 -16.61
N LEU A 436 -2.97 29.43 -15.59
CA LEU A 436 -1.74 29.76 -14.89
C LEU A 436 -1.30 28.61 -13.96
N GLY A 437 -2.23 27.73 -13.59
CA GLY A 437 -1.97 26.63 -12.64
C GLY A 437 -1.80 27.10 -11.20
N THR A 438 -2.10 28.35 -10.89
CA THR A 438 -1.90 28.93 -9.54
C THR A 438 -3.09 28.65 -8.63
N THR A 439 -2.81 28.49 -7.35
CA THR A 439 -3.81 28.29 -6.30
C THR A 439 -3.52 29.19 -5.12
N THR A 440 -4.51 29.97 -4.67
CA THR A 440 -4.47 30.86 -3.51
C THR A 440 -5.69 30.64 -2.62
N GLY A 441 -5.69 31.26 -1.44
CA GLY A 441 -6.78 31.10 -0.47
C GLY A 441 -6.81 29.73 0.20
N MET A 442 -7.80 29.50 1.05
CA MET A 442 -7.90 28.28 1.85
C MET A 442 -8.32 27.08 1.01
N SER A 443 -7.65 25.95 1.11
CA SER A 443 -7.96 24.74 0.34
C SER A 443 -9.41 24.28 0.52
N GLY A 444 -10.09 23.96 -0.58
CA GLY A 444 -11.52 23.57 -0.59
C GLY A 444 -11.82 22.15 -0.09
N THR A 445 -10.77 21.33 0.17
CA THR A 445 -10.92 20.01 0.78
C THR A 445 -10.91 20.05 2.31
N ASP A 446 -11.03 21.25 2.87
CA ASP A 446 -10.96 21.51 4.30
C ASP A 446 -12.12 20.87 5.05
N GLY A 447 -11.83 20.32 6.23
CA GLY A 447 -12.84 19.73 7.10
C GLY A 447 -13.27 18.31 6.74
N GLU A 448 -12.41 17.52 6.14
CA GLU A 448 -12.64 16.08 5.99
C GLU A 448 -12.14 15.31 7.21
N ASP A 449 -13.01 14.49 7.79
CA ASP A 449 -12.69 13.54 8.86
C ASP A 449 -13.12 12.12 8.47
N PRO A 450 -12.54 11.51 7.43
CA PRO A 450 -12.85 10.13 7.10
C PRO A 450 -12.33 9.19 8.17
N VAL A 451 -13.16 8.23 8.55
CA VAL A 451 -12.80 7.16 9.47
C VAL A 451 -13.09 5.83 8.80
N ASP A 452 -12.07 5.06 8.57
CA ASP A 452 -12.18 3.69 8.05
C ASP A 452 -12.07 2.69 9.19
N TYR A 453 -12.96 1.70 9.18
CA TYR A 453 -12.95 0.55 10.09
C TYR A 453 -12.81 -0.73 9.28
N ASN A 454 -12.08 -1.69 9.82
CA ASN A 454 -11.98 -3.04 9.27
C ASN A 454 -11.99 -4.04 10.42
N HIS A 455 -13.18 -4.59 10.71
CA HIS A 455 -13.35 -5.66 11.69
C HIS A 455 -13.23 -6.99 10.96
N GLN A 456 -12.38 -7.88 11.43
CA GLN A 456 -12.11 -9.12 10.73
C GLN A 456 -12.00 -10.32 11.68
N ALA A 457 -12.52 -11.44 11.21
CA ALA A 457 -12.33 -12.75 11.81
C ALA A 457 -11.79 -13.68 10.74
N ARG A 458 -10.78 -14.43 11.08
CA ARG A 458 -10.15 -15.39 10.17
C ARG A 458 -9.95 -16.71 10.84
N GLY A 459 -10.02 -17.72 10.01
CA GLY A 459 -9.74 -19.00 10.45
C GLY A 459 -9.20 -19.99 9.38
N SER A 460 -8.25 -20.99 9.67
CA SER A 460 -7.88 -22.13 8.82
C SER A 460 -7.35 -23.33 9.60
N VAL A 461 -7.43 -24.51 9.03
CA VAL A 461 -6.81 -25.75 9.45
C VAL A 461 -5.78 -26.14 8.39
N SER A 462 -4.53 -26.31 8.79
CA SER A 462 -3.51 -26.95 7.97
C SER A 462 -3.37 -28.40 8.40
N TRP A 463 -3.43 -29.31 7.46
CA TRP A 463 -3.38 -30.75 7.74
C TRP A 463 -2.44 -31.46 6.80
N TYR A 464 -1.34 -31.94 7.33
CA TYR A 464 -0.34 -32.72 6.60
C TYR A 464 -0.70 -34.21 6.57
N LYS A 465 -0.66 -34.80 5.38
CA LYS A 465 -0.85 -36.21 5.12
C LYS A 465 0.31 -36.77 4.29
N PRO A 466 1.19 -37.58 4.88
CA PRO A 466 2.37 -38.13 4.18
C PRO A 466 2.01 -39.13 3.08
N ASN A 467 0.86 -39.79 3.22
CA ASN A 467 0.39 -40.86 2.34
C ASN A 467 -1.11 -40.72 2.05
N LEU A 468 -1.45 -39.84 1.16
CA LEU A 468 -2.81 -39.73 0.62
C LEU A 468 -2.70 -39.86 -0.89
N PHE A 469 -3.41 -40.82 -1.49
CA PHE A 469 -3.26 -41.19 -2.91
C PHE A 469 -1.77 -41.46 -3.25
N TYR A 470 -1.18 -40.72 -4.17
CA TYR A 470 0.22 -40.81 -4.56
C TYR A 470 0.99 -39.59 -4.06
N GLY A 471 1.69 -39.72 -2.92
CA GLY A 471 2.54 -38.63 -2.41
C GLY A 471 2.08 -38.02 -1.09
N SER A 472 2.65 -36.90 -0.74
CA SER A 472 2.31 -36.17 0.48
C SER A 472 1.50 -34.93 0.15
N HIS A 473 0.55 -34.60 1.01
CA HIS A 473 -0.37 -33.49 0.89
C HIS A 473 -0.25 -32.55 2.09
N ASP A 474 -0.17 -31.25 1.85
CA ASP A 474 -0.32 -30.23 2.89
C ASP A 474 -1.59 -29.42 2.57
N ILE A 475 -2.69 -29.90 3.09
CA ILE A 475 -4.03 -29.38 2.81
C ILE A 475 -4.33 -28.25 3.80
N LYS A 476 -4.70 -27.08 3.30
CA LYS A 476 -5.14 -25.94 4.11
C LYS A 476 -6.55 -25.55 3.71
N VAL A 477 -7.46 -25.55 4.67
CA VAL A 477 -8.82 -25.05 4.53
C VAL A 477 -8.98 -23.83 5.44
N GLY A 478 -9.61 -22.79 4.96
CA GLY A 478 -9.80 -21.60 5.77
C GLY A 478 -10.95 -20.73 5.29
N GLY A 479 -11.24 -19.70 6.09
CA GLY A 479 -12.24 -18.71 5.78
C GLY A 479 -11.96 -17.39 6.49
N GLU A 480 -12.62 -16.37 6.03
CA GLU A 480 -12.56 -15.05 6.64
C GLU A 480 -13.91 -14.34 6.51
N TYR A 481 -14.16 -13.49 7.49
CA TYR A 481 -15.21 -12.49 7.47
C TYR A 481 -14.58 -11.13 7.74
N MET A 482 -14.92 -10.15 6.92
CA MET A 482 -14.52 -8.76 7.13
C MET A 482 -15.73 -7.86 6.99
N ARG A 483 -15.91 -6.97 7.96
CA ARG A 483 -16.80 -5.83 7.86
C ARG A 483 -15.97 -4.58 7.74
N ARG A 484 -16.07 -3.93 6.60
CA ARG A 484 -15.37 -2.71 6.27
C ARG A 484 -16.39 -1.58 6.24
N ARG A 485 -16.04 -0.47 6.87
CA ARG A 485 -16.89 0.71 6.94
C ARG A 485 -16.05 1.95 6.72
N SER A 486 -16.56 2.86 5.94
CA SER A 486 -15.99 4.19 5.75
C SER A 486 -17.05 5.24 6.12
N ASP A 487 -16.73 6.07 7.11
CA ASP A 487 -17.50 7.23 7.50
C ASP A 487 -16.74 8.46 7.00
N ARG A 488 -17.39 9.29 6.16
CA ARG A 488 -16.70 10.44 5.54
C ARG A 488 -17.36 11.74 5.92
N LEU A 489 -17.17 12.12 7.16
CA LEU A 489 -17.66 13.42 7.62
C LEU A 489 -16.93 14.54 6.85
N ARG A 490 -17.73 15.35 6.16
CA ARG A 490 -17.35 16.64 5.60
C ARG A 490 -17.99 17.73 6.43
N ILE A 491 -17.19 18.58 7.03
CA ILE A 491 -17.67 19.71 7.85
C ILE A 491 -17.60 21.01 7.06
N SER A 492 -18.46 21.96 7.41
CA SER A 492 -18.42 23.30 6.83
C SER A 492 -17.11 24.02 7.16
N ARG A 493 -16.72 25.00 6.37
CA ARG A 493 -15.53 25.83 6.65
C ARG A 493 -15.57 26.47 8.03
N ALA A 494 -16.73 26.99 8.44
CA ALA A 494 -16.88 27.58 9.78
C ALA A 494 -16.62 26.59 10.91
N GLU A 495 -17.01 25.31 10.77
CA GLU A 495 -16.73 24.27 11.76
C GLU A 495 -15.29 23.77 11.70
N THR A 496 -14.71 23.69 10.51
CA THR A 496 -13.28 23.36 10.31
C THR A 496 -12.41 24.30 11.12
N TRP A 497 -12.72 25.56 11.06
CA TRP A 497 -11.97 26.60 11.73
C TRP A 497 -12.04 26.50 13.26
N LYS A 498 -13.20 26.22 13.83
CA LYS A 498 -13.35 25.98 15.27
C LYS A 498 -12.50 24.82 15.77
N VAL A 499 -12.41 23.75 14.98
CA VAL A 499 -11.58 22.58 15.31
C VAL A 499 -10.09 22.92 15.15
N ALA A 500 -9.72 23.76 14.21
CA ALA A 500 -8.33 24.21 14.06
C ALA A 500 -7.84 25.04 15.27
N GLN A 501 -8.70 25.88 15.86
CA GLN A 501 -8.40 26.58 17.09
C GLN A 501 -8.17 25.65 18.29
N GLU A 502 -8.99 24.61 18.45
CA GLU A 502 -8.85 23.62 19.53
C GLU A 502 -7.51 22.88 19.52
N ILE A 503 -6.83 22.85 18.36
CA ILE A 503 -5.53 22.18 18.17
C ILE A 503 -4.35 23.14 18.05
N ASN A 504 -4.49 24.41 18.42
CA ASN A 504 -3.45 25.45 18.46
C ASN A 504 -2.82 25.81 17.08
N PHE A 505 -3.62 26.02 16.06
CA PHE A 505 -3.15 26.46 14.75
C PHE A 505 -3.29 27.97 14.47
N GLY A 506 -3.54 28.79 15.48
CA GLY A 506 -3.63 30.24 15.41
C GLY A 506 -5.03 30.82 15.58
N ASP A 507 -5.14 32.14 15.72
CA ASP A 507 -6.39 32.86 15.92
C ASP A 507 -7.17 33.09 14.62
N VAL A 508 -8.49 33.04 14.68
CA VAL A 508 -9.39 33.35 13.54
C VAL A 508 -9.39 34.85 13.30
N PRO A 509 -9.07 35.33 12.10
CA PRO A 509 -9.26 36.74 11.76
C PRO A 509 -10.73 37.17 11.86
N ALA A 510 -11.00 38.37 12.30
CA ALA A 510 -12.31 38.95 12.24
C ALA A 510 -12.72 39.16 10.76
N GLY A 511 -13.96 38.78 10.39
CA GLY A 511 -14.47 38.93 9.02
C GLY A 511 -14.26 37.71 8.12
N TYR A 512 -13.97 36.55 8.70
CA TYR A 512 -13.87 35.30 7.93
C TYR A 512 -15.19 34.97 7.23
N ASP A 513 -15.17 34.91 5.89
CA ASP A 513 -16.29 34.41 5.11
C ASP A 513 -16.26 32.88 5.10
N SER A 514 -17.26 32.27 5.67
CA SER A 514 -17.41 30.84 5.80
C SER A 514 -18.06 30.16 4.59
N GLY A 515 -18.08 30.81 3.45
CA GLY A 515 -18.73 30.30 2.22
C GLY A 515 -18.30 28.88 1.85
N ASN A 516 -19.28 27.99 1.65
CA ASN A 516 -19.06 26.63 1.18
C ASN A 516 -18.86 26.59 -0.34
N TYR A 517 -17.91 27.36 -0.85
CA TYR A 517 -17.61 27.44 -2.27
C TYR A 517 -16.12 27.67 -2.55
N GLN A 518 -15.73 27.53 -3.78
CA GLN A 518 -14.41 27.93 -4.32
C GLN A 518 -14.59 28.58 -5.69
N LEU A 519 -13.61 29.40 -6.08
CA LEU A 519 -13.62 30.15 -7.32
C LEU A 519 -12.55 29.63 -8.28
N GLN A 520 -12.88 29.56 -9.55
CA GLN A 520 -11.92 29.22 -10.59
C GLN A 520 -11.83 30.37 -11.63
N PHE A 521 -10.60 30.68 -11.98
CA PHE A 521 -10.23 31.68 -12.95
C PHE A 521 -9.65 31.07 -14.21
N ARG A 522 -9.57 31.83 -15.28
CA ARG A 522 -8.84 31.47 -16.47
C ARG A 522 -8.04 32.69 -16.93
N SER A 523 -6.70 32.60 -16.81
CA SER A 523 -5.79 33.72 -17.04
C SER A 523 -6.24 35.01 -16.32
N GLY A 524 -6.59 34.89 -15.06
CA GLY A 524 -7.05 36.00 -14.21
C GLY A 524 -8.51 36.41 -14.37
N VAL A 525 -9.26 35.84 -15.33
CA VAL A 525 -10.67 36.15 -15.57
C VAL A 525 -11.56 35.14 -14.85
N ALA A 526 -12.60 35.58 -14.17
CA ALA A 526 -13.61 34.76 -13.51
C ALA A 526 -14.19 33.71 -14.49
N ASN A 527 -14.33 32.49 -14.05
CA ASN A 527 -14.72 31.39 -14.92
C ASN A 527 -15.78 30.48 -14.29
N ARG A 528 -15.53 29.95 -13.11
CA ARG A 528 -16.41 28.97 -12.44
C ARG A 528 -16.55 29.25 -10.95
N PHE A 529 -17.76 28.98 -10.48
CA PHE A 529 -18.12 28.92 -9.08
C PHE A 529 -18.41 27.47 -8.72
N ILE A 530 -17.79 26.95 -7.66
CA ILE A 530 -18.00 25.56 -7.22
C ILE A 530 -18.57 25.57 -5.80
N ALA A 531 -19.84 25.17 -5.69
CA ALA A 531 -20.56 25.09 -4.43
C ALA A 531 -20.38 23.71 -3.75
N PHE A 532 -20.31 23.70 -2.42
CA PHE A 532 -20.27 22.50 -1.58
C PHE A 532 -21.58 22.32 -0.82
N ASN A 533 -22.06 21.09 -0.68
CA ASN A 533 -23.25 20.76 0.10
C ASN A 533 -22.91 20.33 1.54
N TYR A 534 -21.89 20.92 2.16
CA TYR A 534 -21.46 20.57 3.51
C TYR A 534 -22.33 21.20 4.61
N PRO A 535 -22.45 20.55 5.80
CA PRO A 535 -21.88 19.26 6.18
C PRO A 535 -22.57 18.06 5.53
N ALA A 536 -21.81 17.02 5.24
CA ALA A 536 -22.31 15.75 4.78
C ALA A 536 -21.51 14.59 5.43
N GLU A 537 -22.15 13.51 5.83
CA GLU A 537 -21.50 12.34 6.42
C GLU A 537 -21.96 11.07 5.69
N PRO A 538 -21.48 10.79 4.48
CA PRO A 538 -21.78 9.52 3.81
C PRO A 538 -21.13 8.36 4.57
N ILE A 539 -21.93 7.32 4.81
CA ILE A 539 -21.51 6.08 5.45
C ILE A 539 -21.68 4.95 4.44
N ASP A 540 -20.62 4.22 4.19
CA ASP A 540 -20.57 3.12 3.26
C ASP A 540 -20.00 1.87 3.93
N LEU A 541 -20.61 0.71 3.65
CA LEU A 541 -20.24 -0.59 4.22
C LEU A 541 -19.95 -1.62 3.14
N GLU A 542 -19.09 -2.55 3.52
CA GLU A 542 -18.83 -3.78 2.79
C GLU A 542 -18.72 -4.93 3.77
N ASP A 543 -19.51 -5.97 3.57
CA ASP A 543 -19.40 -7.25 4.25
C ASP A 543 -18.81 -8.27 3.27
N TYR A 544 -17.57 -8.69 3.54
CA TYR A 544 -16.86 -9.67 2.73
C TYR A 544 -16.70 -10.98 3.50
N THR A 545 -17.20 -12.07 2.93
CA THR A 545 -17.05 -13.41 3.48
C THR A 545 -16.41 -14.30 2.45
N SER A 546 -15.42 -15.10 2.85
CA SER A 546 -14.81 -16.04 1.93
C SER A 546 -14.39 -17.33 2.61
N ALA A 547 -14.35 -18.39 1.80
CA ALA A 547 -13.77 -19.68 2.15
C ALA A 547 -12.77 -20.11 1.09
N TYR A 548 -11.72 -20.81 1.49
CA TYR A 548 -10.73 -21.34 0.55
C TYR A 548 -10.25 -22.71 0.97
N ILE A 549 -9.82 -23.46 -0.03
CA ILE A 549 -9.07 -24.71 0.11
C ILE A 549 -7.83 -24.62 -0.77
N GLN A 550 -6.72 -25.09 -0.25
CA GLN A 550 -5.50 -25.25 -1.04
C GLN A 550 -4.76 -26.50 -0.59
N ASP A 551 -4.09 -27.15 -1.53
CA ASP A 551 -3.28 -28.34 -1.32
C ASP A 551 -1.92 -28.17 -1.97
N SER A 552 -0.87 -28.44 -1.23
CA SER A 552 0.49 -28.58 -1.74
C SER A 552 0.78 -30.08 -1.85
N TRP A 553 0.47 -30.64 -3.03
CA TRP A 553 0.60 -32.06 -3.32
C TRP A 553 1.96 -32.37 -3.93
N LYS A 554 2.80 -33.11 -3.20
CA LYS A 554 4.15 -33.49 -3.63
C LYS A 554 4.21 -34.94 -4.08
N VAL A 555 4.61 -35.15 -5.34
CA VAL A 555 4.81 -36.45 -5.96
C VAL A 555 6.23 -36.53 -6.55
N GLY A 556 7.15 -37.13 -5.80
CA GLY A 556 8.56 -37.15 -6.20
C GLY A 556 9.14 -35.75 -6.40
N PRO A 557 9.66 -35.40 -7.59
CA PRO A 557 10.20 -34.08 -7.89
C PRO A 557 9.14 -33.01 -8.22
N LEU A 558 7.88 -33.41 -8.37
CA LEU A 558 6.77 -32.52 -8.73
C LEU A 558 6.01 -32.09 -7.48
N THR A 559 5.78 -30.80 -7.33
CA THR A 559 4.85 -30.21 -6.37
C THR A 559 3.74 -29.48 -7.11
N LEU A 560 2.48 -29.85 -6.87
CA LEU A 560 1.30 -29.19 -7.39
C LEU A 560 0.67 -28.34 -6.27
N ASN A 561 0.54 -27.04 -6.49
CA ASN A 561 -0.16 -26.13 -5.59
C ASN A 561 -1.53 -25.81 -6.18
N LEU A 562 -2.54 -26.52 -5.72
CA LEU A 562 -3.91 -26.44 -6.19
C LEU A 562 -4.75 -25.70 -5.17
N GLY A 563 -5.44 -24.67 -5.61
CA GLY A 563 -6.24 -23.85 -4.71
C GLY A 563 -7.54 -23.38 -5.34
N ALA A 564 -8.53 -23.18 -4.52
CA ALA A 564 -9.78 -22.52 -4.88
C ALA A 564 -10.26 -21.64 -3.74
N ARG A 565 -10.84 -20.50 -4.08
CA ARG A 565 -11.47 -19.58 -3.15
C ARG A 565 -12.87 -19.24 -3.63
N PHE A 566 -13.82 -19.27 -2.73
CA PHE A 566 -15.15 -18.70 -2.90
C PHE A 566 -15.22 -17.42 -2.08
N ALA A 567 -15.77 -16.34 -2.67
CA ALA A 567 -15.97 -15.08 -1.97
C ALA A 567 -17.39 -14.55 -2.22
N HIS A 568 -18.00 -14.06 -1.16
CA HIS A 568 -19.27 -13.34 -1.13
C HIS A 568 -18.98 -11.92 -0.70
N ASP A 569 -19.22 -10.95 -1.59
CA ASP A 569 -18.85 -9.54 -1.42
C ASP A 569 -20.12 -8.69 -1.54
N ASN A 570 -20.49 -8.03 -0.44
CA ASN A 570 -21.75 -7.34 -0.26
C ASN A 570 -21.53 -5.88 0.16
N GLY A 571 -21.56 -4.96 -0.81
CA GLY A 571 -21.47 -3.51 -0.58
C GLY A 571 -22.84 -2.85 -0.45
N TYR A 572 -22.99 -1.91 0.47
CA TYR A 572 -24.23 -1.14 0.65
C TYR A 572 -24.01 0.16 1.41
N ALA A 573 -24.83 1.18 1.07
CA ALA A 573 -25.01 2.36 1.92
C ALA A 573 -26.16 2.07 2.90
N PRO A 574 -26.00 2.18 4.23
CA PRO A 574 -27.07 1.92 5.20
C PRO A 574 -28.13 3.04 5.14
N GLU A 575 -29.26 2.83 5.81
CA GLU A 575 -30.17 3.92 6.14
C GLU A 575 -29.39 5.01 6.88
N GLN A 576 -29.50 6.27 6.41
CA GLN A 576 -28.75 7.38 6.98
C GLN A 576 -29.47 8.71 6.75
N CYS A 577 -29.25 9.64 7.68
CA CYS A 577 -29.86 10.97 7.64
C CYS A 577 -28.78 12.04 7.67
N ARG A 578 -29.04 13.13 6.95
CA ARG A 578 -28.30 14.37 7.05
C ARG A 578 -29.07 15.36 7.90
N VAL A 579 -28.39 16.03 8.81
CA VAL A 579 -28.94 17.18 9.55
C VAL A 579 -28.92 18.41 8.66
N THR A 580 -29.82 19.35 8.89
CA THR A 580 -29.84 20.63 8.16
C THR A 580 -28.52 21.34 8.39
N ALA A 581 -27.93 21.81 7.32
CA ALA A 581 -26.92 22.86 7.34
C ALA A 581 -27.44 24.01 6.51
N ASP A 582 -27.42 25.21 7.07
CA ASP A 582 -27.48 26.44 6.31
C ASP A 582 -26.03 26.88 6.07
N PRO A 583 -25.40 26.48 4.96
CA PRO A 583 -24.12 27.07 4.63
C PRO A 583 -24.39 28.54 4.32
N PRO A 584 -23.64 29.47 4.89
CA PRO A 584 -23.64 30.84 4.39
C PRO A 584 -23.18 30.79 2.92
N GLY A 585 -23.99 31.25 2.02
CA GLY A 585 -23.69 31.29 0.58
C GLY A 585 -24.44 30.30 -0.30
N ASP A 586 -25.57 29.57 0.24
CA ASP A 586 -26.79 29.54 -0.54
C ASP A 586 -27.23 28.34 -1.34
N VAL A 587 -26.61 27.21 -1.25
CA VAL A 587 -27.29 25.99 -1.70
C VAL A 587 -28.01 25.40 -0.49
N ALA A 588 -29.34 25.57 -0.39
CA ALA A 588 -30.15 24.97 0.66
C ALA A 588 -29.89 23.45 0.72
N ASN A 589 -29.38 23.00 1.84
CA ASN A 589 -29.08 21.60 2.05
C ASN A 589 -29.96 21.06 3.21
N PRO A 590 -31.27 20.80 2.95
CA PRO A 590 -32.25 20.49 3.98
C PRO A 590 -31.95 19.14 4.63
N ALA A 591 -32.40 18.99 5.89
CA ALA A 591 -32.39 17.70 6.56
C ALA A 591 -33.17 16.67 5.74
N ARG A 592 -32.56 15.50 5.54
CA ARG A 592 -33.15 14.42 4.76
C ARG A 592 -32.63 13.08 5.23
N CYS A 593 -33.51 12.08 5.19
CA CYS A 593 -33.16 10.69 5.38
C CYS A 593 -33.28 9.90 4.07
N TRP A 594 -32.45 8.89 3.92
CA TRP A 594 -32.46 7.99 2.79
C TRP A 594 -32.46 6.56 3.30
N ASP A 595 -33.24 5.72 2.62
CA ASP A 595 -33.26 4.27 2.83
C ASP A 595 -31.92 3.63 2.45
N LYS A 596 -31.74 2.40 2.92
CA LYS A 596 -30.59 1.57 2.53
C LYS A 596 -30.51 1.40 1.01
N VAL A 597 -29.33 1.63 0.44
CA VAL A 597 -29.03 1.36 -0.97
C VAL A 597 -28.15 0.14 -1.06
N GLN A 598 -28.65 -0.90 -1.74
CA GLN A 598 -27.94 -2.16 -1.91
C GLN A 598 -27.24 -2.23 -3.27
N MET A 599 -25.93 -2.44 -3.27
CA MET A 599 -25.16 -2.71 -4.50
C MET A 599 -25.32 -4.17 -4.94
N LYS A 600 -24.95 -4.48 -6.18
CA LYS A 600 -24.88 -5.87 -6.66
C LYS A 600 -24.00 -6.69 -5.73
N VAL A 601 -24.54 -7.79 -5.21
CA VAL A 601 -23.76 -8.76 -4.44
C VAL A 601 -22.96 -9.65 -5.41
N PHE A 602 -21.65 -9.75 -5.17
CA PHE A 602 -20.80 -10.63 -5.94
C PHE A 602 -20.61 -11.97 -5.24
N ASN A 603 -20.70 -13.04 -6.02
CA ASN A 603 -20.36 -14.40 -5.60
C ASN A 603 -19.32 -14.93 -6.60
N SER A 604 -18.09 -15.08 -6.18
CA SER A 604 -17.00 -15.44 -7.06
C SER A 604 -16.32 -16.73 -6.65
N PHE A 605 -15.99 -17.55 -7.65
CA PHE A 605 -15.16 -18.74 -7.51
C PHE A 605 -13.84 -18.52 -8.25
N VAL A 606 -12.71 -18.59 -7.54
CA VAL A 606 -11.39 -18.20 -8.05
C VAL A 606 -10.39 -19.34 -7.89
N PRO A 607 -10.10 -20.08 -8.96
CA PRO A 607 -9.11 -21.15 -8.97
C PRO A 607 -7.68 -20.62 -9.05
N ARG A 608 -6.73 -21.36 -8.47
CA ARG A 608 -5.28 -21.14 -8.49
C ARG A 608 -4.57 -22.46 -8.75
N LEU A 609 -3.87 -22.57 -9.86
CA LEU A 609 -3.24 -23.81 -10.31
C LEU A 609 -1.77 -23.52 -10.62
N HIS A 610 -0.88 -24.00 -9.78
CA HIS A 610 0.55 -23.82 -9.95
C HIS A 610 1.29 -25.13 -9.76
N ALA A 611 2.45 -25.25 -10.40
CA ALA A 611 3.33 -26.41 -10.28
C ALA A 611 4.78 -25.95 -10.09
N ALA A 612 5.53 -26.73 -9.33
CA ALA A 612 6.98 -26.65 -9.22
C ALA A 612 7.60 -28.00 -9.52
N TYR A 613 8.59 -28.06 -10.39
CA TYR A 613 9.26 -29.29 -10.76
C TYR A 613 10.77 -29.16 -10.55
N ASP A 614 11.30 -30.00 -9.65
CA ASP A 614 12.75 -30.09 -9.37
C ASP A 614 13.43 -30.86 -10.51
N LEU A 615 14.03 -30.11 -11.44
CA LEU A 615 14.65 -30.65 -12.67
C LEU A 615 15.88 -31.52 -12.36
N THR A 616 16.62 -31.19 -11.33
CA THR A 616 17.88 -31.87 -10.97
C THR A 616 17.71 -32.89 -9.85
N ARG A 617 16.54 -32.91 -9.20
CA ARG A 617 16.17 -33.78 -8.07
C ARG A 617 17.01 -33.61 -6.80
N ASP A 618 17.81 -32.55 -6.76
CA ASP A 618 18.63 -32.17 -5.61
C ASP A 618 18.19 -30.83 -4.99
N GLY A 619 17.03 -30.30 -5.44
CA GLY A 619 16.46 -29.03 -4.99
C GLY A 619 17.17 -27.79 -5.51
N LYS A 620 18.14 -27.93 -6.43
CA LYS A 620 18.95 -26.78 -6.89
C LYS A 620 18.39 -26.11 -8.14
N THR A 621 17.68 -26.85 -9.00
CA THR A 621 17.11 -26.28 -10.22
C THR A 621 15.64 -26.61 -10.30
N VAL A 622 14.79 -25.58 -10.19
CA VAL A 622 13.34 -25.73 -10.13
C VAL A 622 12.67 -24.88 -11.20
N LEU A 623 11.84 -25.53 -12.01
CA LEU A 623 10.91 -24.88 -12.92
C LEU A 623 9.57 -24.71 -12.22
N LYS A 624 9.06 -23.47 -12.19
CA LYS A 624 7.80 -23.12 -11.57
C LYS A 624 6.88 -22.45 -12.58
N GLY A 625 5.60 -22.71 -12.53
CA GLY A 625 4.66 -22.02 -13.38
C GLY A 625 3.22 -22.25 -12.97
N GLY A 626 2.32 -21.44 -13.50
CA GLY A 626 0.91 -21.62 -13.21
C GLY A 626 0.03 -20.48 -13.68
N TRP A 627 -1.22 -20.63 -13.35
CA TRP A 627 -2.29 -19.68 -13.60
C TRP A 627 -3.13 -19.45 -12.34
N GLY A 628 -3.52 -18.20 -12.14
CA GLY A 628 -4.43 -17.82 -11.07
C GLY A 628 -5.44 -16.77 -11.54
N ARG A 629 -6.69 -16.96 -11.17
CA ARG A 629 -7.73 -15.94 -11.31
C ARG A 629 -7.86 -15.16 -10.01
N PHE A 630 -8.04 -13.86 -10.10
CA PHE A 630 -8.21 -12.95 -8.97
C PHE A 630 -9.38 -12.02 -9.24
N MET A 631 -10.28 -11.89 -8.29
CA MET A 631 -11.38 -10.94 -8.37
C MET A 631 -11.06 -9.71 -7.53
N LEU A 632 -11.48 -8.56 -8.03
CA LEU A 632 -11.35 -7.30 -7.33
C LEU A 632 -12.37 -7.26 -6.18
N MET A 633 -11.90 -7.13 -4.95
CA MET A 633 -12.78 -6.91 -3.81
C MET A 633 -13.42 -5.51 -3.93
N ARG A 634 -14.71 -5.38 -3.68
CA ARG A 634 -15.39 -4.08 -3.71
C ARG A 634 -14.80 -3.16 -2.64
N TYR A 635 -14.77 -1.88 -2.91
CA TYR A 635 -14.40 -0.85 -1.94
C TYR A 635 -15.58 0.03 -1.61
N THR A 636 -15.55 0.63 -0.44
CA THR A 636 -16.59 1.56 -0.04
C THR A 636 -16.71 2.77 -0.97
N ASP A 637 -15.64 3.17 -1.69
CA ASP A 637 -15.70 4.17 -2.76
C ASP A 637 -16.65 3.78 -3.91
N GLN A 638 -16.70 2.49 -4.28
CA GLN A 638 -17.63 2.02 -5.30
C GLN A 638 -19.08 2.02 -4.80
N THR A 639 -19.28 1.71 -3.53
CA THR A 639 -20.60 1.81 -2.89
C THR A 639 -21.07 3.26 -2.80
N GLN A 640 -20.16 4.18 -2.52
CA GLN A 640 -20.43 5.59 -2.38
C GLN A 640 -21.05 6.22 -3.65
N ILE A 641 -20.80 5.68 -4.84
CA ILE A 641 -21.39 6.18 -6.10
C ILE A 641 -22.92 6.22 -6.01
N ALA A 642 -23.53 5.21 -5.39
CA ALA A 642 -24.97 5.14 -5.21
C ALA A 642 -25.45 5.62 -3.82
N ASN A 643 -24.56 6.14 -2.99
CA ASN A 643 -24.92 6.68 -1.68
C ASN A 643 -25.59 8.04 -1.84
N HIS A 644 -26.83 8.15 -1.42
CA HIS A 644 -27.60 9.38 -1.57
C HIS A 644 -27.18 10.50 -0.60
N ASN A 645 -26.53 10.17 0.53
CA ASN A 645 -25.98 11.16 1.46
C ASN A 645 -24.56 11.58 1.04
N GLN A 646 -24.39 11.96 -0.20
CA GLN A 646 -23.08 12.32 -0.74
C GLN A 646 -22.63 13.71 -0.36
N ALA A 647 -21.31 13.89 -0.19
CA ALA A 647 -20.70 15.21 -0.24
C ALA A 647 -20.44 15.57 -1.73
N ASN A 648 -21.04 16.63 -2.21
CA ASN A 648 -21.02 17.03 -3.61
C ASN A 648 -20.37 18.39 -3.81
N LEU A 649 -19.74 18.53 -4.98
CA LEU A 649 -19.21 19.76 -5.55
C LEU A 649 -20.03 20.10 -6.80
N THR A 650 -20.83 21.16 -6.77
CA THR A 650 -21.61 21.58 -7.93
C THR A 650 -20.92 22.78 -8.59
N THR A 651 -20.60 22.65 -9.86
CA THR A 651 -19.89 23.66 -10.65
C THR A 651 -20.87 24.43 -11.49
N TYR A 652 -20.76 25.74 -11.44
CA TYR A 652 -21.56 26.69 -12.20
C TYR A 652 -20.65 27.64 -13.01
N LEU A 653 -21.17 28.22 -14.07
CA LEU A 653 -20.58 29.41 -14.70
C LEU A 653 -20.66 30.59 -13.72
N TRP A 654 -19.61 31.41 -13.67
CA TRP A 654 -19.55 32.57 -12.80
C TRP A 654 -19.40 33.83 -13.65
N HIS A 655 -20.29 34.79 -13.42
CA HIS A 655 -20.37 36.08 -14.08
C HIS A 655 -19.95 37.19 -13.11
N ASP A 656 -18.68 37.42 -12.93
CA ASP A 656 -18.13 38.49 -12.10
C ASP A 656 -18.47 39.85 -12.78
N ASN A 657 -19.58 40.46 -12.39
CA ASN A 657 -20.16 41.62 -13.08
C ASN A 657 -19.39 42.92 -12.83
N ASN A 658 -18.67 42.98 -11.71
CA ASN A 658 -17.89 44.18 -11.33
C ASN A 658 -16.37 43.95 -11.49
N ASN A 659 -15.93 42.78 -11.91
CA ASN A 659 -14.56 42.37 -12.12
C ASN A 659 -13.67 42.52 -10.86
N ASN A 660 -14.23 42.27 -9.68
CA ASN A 660 -13.48 42.34 -8.43
C ASN A 660 -12.81 40.99 -8.02
N GLY A 661 -13.12 39.87 -8.71
CA GLY A 661 -12.58 38.57 -8.45
C GLY A 661 -13.09 37.92 -7.16
N GLU A 662 -14.24 38.43 -6.65
CA GLU A 662 -14.95 37.89 -5.48
C GLU A 662 -16.38 37.54 -5.90
N TYR A 663 -16.99 36.54 -5.25
CA TYR A 663 -18.37 36.18 -5.54
C TYR A 663 -19.35 37.06 -4.77
N GLU A 664 -20.36 37.55 -5.45
CA GLU A 664 -21.50 38.29 -4.89
C GLU A 664 -22.82 37.62 -5.29
N THR A 665 -23.83 37.78 -4.44
CA THR A 665 -25.15 37.21 -4.69
C THR A 665 -25.74 37.82 -6.00
N GLY A 666 -26.15 36.94 -6.92
CA GLY A 666 -26.69 37.31 -8.23
C GLY A 666 -25.72 37.16 -9.41
N GLU A 667 -24.46 36.85 -9.16
CA GLU A 667 -23.44 36.58 -10.19
C GLU A 667 -23.45 35.12 -10.69
N VAL A 668 -24.17 34.24 -10.03
CA VAL A 668 -24.35 32.84 -10.40
C VAL A 668 -25.82 32.45 -10.24
N ASN A 669 -26.39 31.82 -11.24
CA ASN A 669 -27.67 31.14 -11.10
C ASN A 669 -27.42 29.74 -10.49
N LEU A 670 -27.70 29.60 -9.20
CA LEU A 670 -27.48 28.37 -8.42
C LEU A 670 -28.54 27.28 -8.62
N ASP A 671 -29.53 27.49 -9.53
CA ASP A 671 -30.44 26.40 -9.90
C ASP A 671 -29.68 25.30 -10.63
N PRO A 672 -29.66 24.05 -10.11
CA PRO A 672 -28.94 22.92 -10.73
C PRO A 672 -29.53 22.51 -12.10
N ASN A 673 -30.66 23.06 -12.50
CA ASN A 673 -31.23 22.95 -13.86
C ASN A 673 -31.22 24.27 -14.59
N GLY A 674 -30.63 25.30 -14.03
CA GLY A 674 -30.50 26.65 -14.60
C GLY A 674 -29.38 26.76 -15.66
N PRO A 675 -29.25 27.93 -16.28
CA PRO A 675 -28.33 28.16 -17.40
C PRO A 675 -26.85 28.09 -17.00
N ASP A 676 -26.51 28.36 -15.73
CA ASP A 676 -25.12 28.39 -15.28
C ASP A 676 -24.63 27.01 -14.79
N TYR A 677 -25.52 26.05 -14.62
CA TYR A 677 -25.15 24.72 -14.17
C TYR A 677 -24.26 24.00 -15.20
N LEU A 678 -23.10 23.52 -14.76
CA LEU A 678 -22.17 22.74 -15.59
C LEU A 678 -22.14 21.26 -15.18
N SER A 679 -21.91 20.99 -13.90
CA SER A 679 -21.75 19.62 -13.42
C SER A 679 -21.87 19.53 -11.91
N THR A 680 -22.17 18.32 -11.43
CA THR A 680 -22.03 17.97 -10.03
C THR A 680 -21.05 16.81 -9.91
N ALA A 681 -20.03 16.94 -9.06
CA ALA A 681 -19.04 15.91 -8.76
C ALA A 681 -19.13 15.47 -7.32
N GLN A 682 -18.79 14.24 -7.04
CA GLN A 682 -18.70 13.72 -5.68
C GLN A 682 -17.37 14.15 -5.03
N ALA A 683 -17.43 14.73 -3.84
CA ALA A 683 -16.24 15.19 -3.13
C ALA A 683 -15.36 14.02 -2.65
N GLY A 684 -14.05 14.13 -2.87
CA GLY A 684 -13.05 13.17 -2.36
C GLY A 684 -12.90 11.89 -3.15
N ILE A 685 -13.61 11.74 -4.26
CA ILE A 685 -13.34 10.72 -5.25
C ILE A 685 -12.56 11.39 -6.38
N GLY A 686 -11.25 11.20 -6.37
CA GLY A 686 -10.23 11.72 -7.26
C GLY A 686 -10.71 12.50 -8.47
N GLY A 687 -10.57 13.80 -8.38
CA GLY A 687 -10.64 14.83 -9.40
C GLY A 687 -11.44 14.55 -10.68
N GLY A 688 -12.63 15.08 -10.80
CA GLY A 688 -13.32 15.25 -12.08
C GLY A 688 -14.43 14.25 -12.40
N GLY A 689 -14.84 13.41 -11.48
CA GLY A 689 -16.01 12.55 -11.68
C GLY A 689 -17.32 13.34 -11.58
N THR A 690 -18.08 13.39 -12.66
CA THR A 690 -19.44 13.92 -12.66
C THR A 690 -20.36 12.90 -11.99
N THR A 691 -20.84 13.15 -10.77
CA THR A 691 -21.83 12.25 -10.17
C THR A 691 -22.85 12.98 -9.33
N SER A 692 -24.01 13.19 -9.88
CA SER A 692 -25.23 13.28 -9.10
C SER A 692 -25.72 11.86 -8.83
N LEU A 693 -26.47 11.65 -7.76
CA LEU A 693 -27.13 10.40 -7.32
C LEU A 693 -27.02 9.21 -8.28
N GLY A 694 -25.97 8.41 -8.11
CA GLY A 694 -25.78 7.21 -8.91
C GLY A 694 -26.79 6.11 -8.51
N ILE A 695 -26.95 5.15 -9.38
CA ILE A 695 -27.81 4.01 -9.16
C ILE A 695 -27.00 2.71 -9.18
N PRO A 696 -27.39 1.71 -8.39
CA PRO A 696 -26.82 0.38 -8.48
C PRO A 696 -27.13 -0.26 -9.85
N ASN A 697 -26.13 -0.94 -10.41
CA ASN A 697 -26.31 -1.74 -11.60
C ASN A 697 -26.66 -3.19 -11.22
N PRO A 698 -27.87 -3.70 -11.52
CA PRO A 698 -28.25 -5.09 -11.22
C PRO A 698 -27.45 -6.13 -12.02
N ASP A 699 -26.92 -5.74 -13.18
CA ASP A 699 -26.16 -6.60 -14.08
C ASP A 699 -24.63 -6.44 -13.93
N GLU A 700 -24.19 -5.70 -12.93
CA GLU A 700 -22.76 -5.46 -12.64
C GLU A 700 -22.02 -6.80 -12.42
N LYS A 701 -20.90 -6.98 -13.12
CA LYS A 701 -19.99 -8.11 -12.93
C LYS A 701 -18.78 -7.66 -12.14
N GLN A 702 -18.27 -8.54 -11.29
CA GLN A 702 -17.07 -8.28 -10.53
C GLN A 702 -15.85 -8.24 -11.44
N PRO A 703 -15.07 -7.14 -11.45
CA PRO A 703 -13.83 -7.07 -12.21
C PRO A 703 -12.80 -8.09 -11.72
N GLY A 704 -12.00 -8.59 -12.63
CA GLY A 704 -11.00 -9.57 -12.29
C GLY A 704 -9.72 -9.47 -13.12
N THR A 705 -8.77 -10.33 -12.78
CA THR A 705 -7.49 -10.48 -13.49
C THR A 705 -7.13 -11.96 -13.58
N ASP A 706 -6.79 -12.41 -14.76
CA ASP A 706 -6.09 -13.67 -14.98
C ASP A 706 -4.59 -13.41 -15.03
N GLU A 707 -3.82 -14.17 -14.26
CA GLU A 707 -2.37 -14.09 -14.18
C GLU A 707 -1.74 -15.42 -14.55
N TYR A 708 -0.76 -15.37 -15.44
CA TYR A 708 0.07 -16.50 -15.86
C TYR A 708 1.51 -16.21 -15.49
N SER A 709 2.21 -17.19 -14.95
CA SER A 709 3.62 -17.05 -14.60
C SER A 709 4.42 -18.30 -14.94
N LEU A 710 5.68 -18.09 -15.33
CA LEU A 710 6.66 -19.13 -15.54
C LEU A 710 8.00 -18.63 -15.00
N SER A 711 8.67 -19.43 -14.19
CA SER A 711 9.97 -19.07 -13.58
C SER A 711 10.91 -20.27 -13.56
N LEU A 712 12.18 -20.02 -13.84
CA LEU A 712 13.28 -20.95 -13.62
C LEU A 712 14.17 -20.40 -12.50
N GLU A 713 14.33 -21.18 -11.45
CA GLU A 713 15.20 -20.86 -10.32
C GLU A 713 16.35 -21.87 -10.25
N ARG A 714 17.60 -21.38 -10.02
CA ARG A 714 18.76 -22.25 -9.87
C ARG A 714 19.71 -21.73 -8.81
N GLU A 715 20.08 -22.60 -7.88
CA GLU A 715 21.24 -22.40 -7.02
C GLU A 715 22.52 -22.69 -7.83
N VAL A 716 23.23 -21.63 -8.21
CA VAL A 716 24.42 -21.72 -9.08
C VAL A 716 25.64 -22.16 -8.30
N ILE A 717 25.80 -21.61 -7.11
CA ILE A 717 26.77 -22.01 -6.09
C ILE A 717 26.09 -21.96 -4.73
N ALA A 718 26.63 -22.59 -3.73
CA ALA A 718 26.08 -22.62 -2.38
C ALA A 718 25.69 -21.22 -1.88
N ASN A 719 24.42 -21.05 -1.47
CA ASN A 719 23.81 -19.81 -1.00
C ASN A 719 23.63 -18.70 -2.06
N LEU A 720 23.85 -18.96 -3.34
CA LEU A 720 23.58 -18.02 -4.43
C LEU A 720 22.61 -18.64 -5.43
N ALA A 721 21.43 -18.05 -5.56
CA ALA A 721 20.41 -18.46 -6.52
C ALA A 721 20.15 -17.36 -7.54
N VAL A 722 19.85 -17.77 -8.76
CA VAL A 722 19.35 -16.92 -9.84
C VAL A 722 17.93 -17.34 -10.20
N ARG A 723 17.11 -16.38 -10.60
CA ARG A 723 15.73 -16.59 -11.08
C ARG A 723 15.50 -15.78 -12.34
N VAL A 724 14.85 -16.41 -13.32
CA VAL A 724 14.28 -15.73 -14.48
C VAL A 724 12.78 -16.02 -14.50
N SER A 725 11.97 -14.99 -14.64
CA SER A 725 10.50 -15.12 -14.63
C SER A 725 9.87 -14.38 -15.81
N GLY A 726 8.83 -14.95 -16.38
CA GLY A 726 7.89 -14.30 -17.30
C GLY A 726 6.52 -14.23 -16.65
N ILE A 727 5.87 -13.05 -16.67
CA ILE A 727 4.54 -12.84 -16.11
C ILE A 727 3.65 -12.18 -17.17
N TYR A 728 2.49 -12.76 -17.39
CA TYR A 728 1.43 -12.17 -18.23
C TYR A 728 0.17 -12.02 -17.39
N SER A 729 -0.42 -10.82 -17.41
CA SER A 729 -1.69 -10.59 -16.75
C SER A 729 -2.64 -9.82 -17.64
N LYS A 730 -3.92 -10.21 -17.58
CA LYS A 730 -5.00 -9.58 -18.32
C LYS A 730 -6.19 -9.35 -17.39
N THR A 731 -6.65 -8.10 -17.34
CA THR A 731 -7.88 -7.76 -16.62
C THR A 731 -9.11 -8.08 -17.48
N PHE A 732 -10.25 -8.29 -16.85
CA PHE A 732 -11.54 -8.51 -17.50
C PHE A 732 -12.65 -7.85 -16.69
N ASP A 733 -13.79 -7.60 -17.34
CA ASP A 733 -14.99 -6.99 -16.76
C ASP A 733 -14.69 -5.66 -16.01
N GLN A 734 -13.74 -4.86 -16.51
CA GLN A 734 -13.38 -3.58 -15.88
C GLN A 734 -14.56 -2.60 -15.92
N HIS A 735 -14.63 -1.76 -14.89
CA HIS A 735 -15.71 -0.81 -14.72
C HIS A 735 -15.45 0.50 -15.47
N ARG A 736 -16.52 1.09 -16.00
CA ARG A 736 -16.63 2.49 -16.42
C ARG A 736 -17.88 3.10 -15.80
N LEU A 737 -17.98 4.42 -15.82
CA LEU A 737 -19.11 5.16 -15.28
C LEU A 737 -20.01 5.62 -16.42
N LEU A 738 -21.16 4.98 -16.60
CA LEU A 738 -22.17 5.35 -17.59
C LEU A 738 -23.13 6.39 -16.98
N ASN A 739 -23.35 7.49 -17.64
CA ASN A 739 -24.49 8.34 -17.35
C ASN A 739 -25.73 7.79 -18.06
N THR A 740 -26.64 7.17 -17.32
CA THR A 740 -27.82 6.47 -17.90
C THR A 740 -28.82 7.40 -18.57
N LYS A 741 -28.81 8.69 -18.22
CA LYS A 741 -29.70 9.71 -18.79
C LYS A 741 -29.04 10.57 -19.87
N ARG A 742 -27.72 10.41 -20.06
CA ARG A 742 -26.95 11.03 -21.12
C ARG A 742 -26.05 9.96 -21.74
N PRO A 743 -26.63 9.08 -22.57
CA PRO A 743 -25.87 7.98 -23.16
C PRO A 743 -24.85 8.48 -24.20
N TYR A 744 -23.92 7.62 -24.58
CA TYR A 744 -22.78 7.91 -25.44
C TYR A 744 -23.16 8.62 -26.74
N GLU A 745 -24.23 8.20 -27.39
CA GLU A 745 -24.68 8.67 -28.70
C GLU A 745 -25.21 10.11 -28.68
N VAL A 746 -25.53 10.63 -27.51
CA VAL A 746 -26.01 12.00 -27.32
C VAL A 746 -24.89 13.03 -27.47
N TYR A 747 -23.63 12.61 -27.25
CA TYR A 747 -22.44 13.43 -27.48
C TYR A 747 -22.11 13.49 -28.98
N ASN A 748 -22.91 14.18 -29.77
CA ASN A 748 -22.86 14.16 -31.22
C ASN A 748 -22.64 15.55 -31.88
N ILE A 749 -22.37 16.58 -31.09
CA ILE A 749 -22.02 17.90 -31.56
C ILE A 749 -20.52 18.10 -31.54
N PRO A 750 -19.81 18.01 -32.69
CA PRO A 750 -18.35 18.14 -32.68
C PRO A 750 -17.95 19.62 -32.47
N VAL A 751 -17.00 19.82 -31.59
CA VAL A 751 -16.35 21.12 -31.33
C VAL A 751 -14.86 20.95 -31.61
N THR A 752 -14.45 21.50 -32.75
CA THR A 752 -13.05 21.34 -33.20
C THR A 752 -12.23 22.56 -32.81
N ASN A 753 -11.11 22.31 -32.18
CA ASN A 753 -10.13 23.33 -31.78
C ASN A 753 -8.79 23.03 -32.46
N VAL A 754 -8.08 24.09 -32.84
CA VAL A 754 -6.66 23.96 -33.20
C VAL A 754 -5.88 23.68 -31.92
N ASP A 755 -4.98 22.71 -31.94
CA ASP A 755 -4.06 22.45 -30.83
C ASP A 755 -3.11 23.68 -30.70
N PRO A 756 -3.13 24.38 -29.56
CA PRO A 756 -2.32 25.61 -29.39
C PRO A 756 -0.87 25.32 -28.99
N GLY A 757 -0.40 24.11 -29.14
CA GLY A 757 0.97 23.75 -28.73
C GLY A 757 1.19 23.77 -27.22
N PRO A 758 2.45 23.60 -26.82
CA PRO A 758 2.90 23.65 -25.44
C PRO A 758 2.64 24.99 -24.74
N ASP A 759 2.88 26.12 -25.39
CA ASP A 759 2.72 27.45 -24.79
C ASP A 759 1.24 27.85 -24.60
N GLY A 760 0.30 27.10 -25.20
CA GLY A 760 -1.12 27.36 -25.13
C GLY A 760 -1.62 28.53 -25.99
N LEU A 761 -0.77 29.11 -26.83
CA LEU A 761 -1.07 30.21 -27.74
C LEU A 761 -1.15 29.67 -29.16
N ARG A 762 -2.06 30.19 -29.94
CA ARG A 762 -2.22 29.86 -31.36
C ARG A 762 -1.38 30.76 -32.24
N GLY A 763 -0.79 30.19 -33.32
CA GLY A 763 -0.01 30.94 -34.28
C GLY A 763 1.44 31.14 -33.86
N THR A 764 1.91 30.32 -32.94
CA THR A 764 3.30 30.29 -32.46
C THR A 764 4.11 29.18 -33.12
N GLY A 765 5.44 29.17 -32.94
CA GLY A 765 6.32 28.24 -33.61
C GLY A 765 6.28 26.79 -33.05
N ASP A 766 5.60 26.59 -31.93
CA ASP A 766 5.42 25.28 -31.26
C ASP A 766 4.05 24.66 -31.52
N ASP A 767 3.20 25.30 -32.34
CA ASP A 767 1.92 24.73 -32.76
C ASP A 767 2.12 23.45 -33.58
N PRO A 768 1.54 22.30 -33.17
CA PRO A 768 1.71 21.05 -33.89
C PRO A 768 0.93 20.96 -35.21
N GLY A 769 0.18 22.01 -35.59
CA GLY A 769 -0.59 22.09 -36.84
C GLY A 769 -1.77 21.13 -36.96
N ARG A 770 -2.19 20.51 -35.85
CA ARG A 770 -3.31 19.58 -35.80
C ARG A 770 -4.52 20.16 -35.08
N THR A 771 -5.65 19.48 -35.22
CA THR A 771 -6.90 19.84 -34.51
C THR A 771 -7.25 18.74 -33.53
N ILE A 772 -7.89 19.10 -32.42
CA ILE A 772 -8.50 18.19 -31.46
C ILE A 772 -10.00 18.50 -31.44
N THR A 773 -10.79 17.46 -31.65
CA THR A 773 -12.27 17.58 -31.62
C THR A 773 -12.79 16.91 -30.36
N TYR A 774 -13.57 17.63 -29.59
CA TYR A 774 -14.39 17.05 -28.53
C TYR A 774 -15.86 17.12 -28.88
N TYR A 775 -16.70 16.42 -28.17
CA TYR A 775 -18.10 16.27 -28.48
C TYR A 775 -18.96 16.90 -27.38
N ASP A 776 -19.79 17.88 -27.77
CA ASP A 776 -20.83 18.46 -26.93
C ASP A 776 -22.14 17.71 -27.12
N PHE A 777 -23.18 18.05 -26.35
CA PHE A 777 -24.47 17.41 -26.37
C PHE A 777 -25.60 18.48 -26.50
N PRO A 778 -26.80 18.10 -26.98
CA PRO A 778 -27.93 19.04 -27.10
C PRO A 778 -28.44 19.58 -25.77
N ALA A 779 -28.89 20.81 -25.72
CA ALA A 779 -29.40 21.47 -24.50
C ALA A 779 -30.56 20.72 -23.83
N ALA A 780 -31.27 19.88 -24.56
CA ALA A 780 -32.33 19.03 -24.01
C ALA A 780 -31.81 18.02 -22.98
N TYR A 781 -30.50 17.78 -22.94
CA TYR A 781 -29.82 16.87 -21.99
C TYR A 781 -29.00 17.61 -20.93
N ALA A 782 -29.18 18.93 -20.82
CA ALA A 782 -28.48 19.74 -19.82
C ALA A 782 -29.12 19.62 -18.43
N GLY A 783 -28.36 20.03 -17.42
CA GLY A 783 -28.82 20.06 -16.02
C GLY A 783 -28.59 18.77 -15.24
N ALA A 784 -28.75 18.89 -13.93
CA ALA A 784 -28.52 17.80 -12.97
C ALA A 784 -29.47 16.62 -13.16
N ASN A 785 -30.68 16.86 -13.65
CA ASN A 785 -31.68 15.84 -13.92
C ASN A 785 -31.22 14.82 -14.99
N PHE A 786 -30.25 15.18 -15.81
CA PHE A 786 -29.64 14.33 -16.83
C PHE A 786 -28.31 13.68 -16.39
N GLN A 787 -28.01 13.72 -15.09
CA GLN A 787 -26.81 13.09 -14.52
C GLN A 787 -27.21 11.96 -13.55
N THR A 788 -27.19 10.74 -14.02
CA THR A 788 -27.47 9.55 -13.22
C THR A 788 -26.40 8.51 -13.53
N PRO A 789 -25.30 8.52 -12.80
CA PRO A 789 -24.17 7.60 -13.04
C PRO A 789 -24.50 6.19 -12.56
N MET A 790 -23.97 5.20 -13.28
CA MET A 790 -24.06 3.79 -12.98
C MET A 790 -22.76 3.11 -13.37
N LEU A 791 -22.23 2.25 -12.50
CA LEU A 791 -21.07 1.42 -12.85
C LEU A 791 -21.49 0.35 -13.87
N VAL A 792 -20.81 0.30 -15.01
CA VAL A 792 -21.01 -0.71 -16.04
C VAL A 792 -19.68 -1.39 -16.36
N ASN A 793 -19.74 -2.64 -16.77
CA ASN A 793 -18.57 -3.35 -17.27
C ASN A 793 -18.34 -3.00 -18.74
N ASP A 794 -17.11 -2.61 -19.05
CA ASP A 794 -16.72 -2.28 -20.42
C ASP A 794 -15.40 -2.98 -20.79
N SER A 795 -15.43 -3.80 -21.81
CA SER A 795 -14.25 -4.52 -22.29
C SER A 795 -13.17 -3.58 -22.87
N ALA A 796 -13.55 -2.37 -23.33
CA ALA A 796 -12.60 -1.36 -23.80
C ALA A 796 -11.66 -0.87 -22.69
N ALA A 797 -12.07 -1.02 -21.43
CA ALA A 797 -11.23 -0.68 -20.28
C ALA A 797 -10.33 -1.83 -19.80
N ASN A 798 -10.37 -3.00 -20.43
CA ASN A 798 -9.55 -4.13 -20.06
C ASN A 798 -8.08 -3.87 -20.39
N GLN A 799 -7.20 -4.21 -19.46
CA GLN A 799 -5.78 -3.93 -19.50
C GLN A 799 -4.96 -5.20 -19.63
N SER A 800 -3.76 -5.10 -20.15
CA SER A 800 -2.83 -6.22 -20.18
C SER A 800 -1.39 -5.78 -19.85
N TYR A 801 -0.63 -6.70 -19.25
CA TYR A 801 0.74 -6.47 -18.80
C TYR A 801 1.60 -7.68 -19.15
N LYS A 802 2.72 -7.45 -19.81
CA LYS A 802 3.71 -8.47 -20.13
C LYS A 802 5.02 -8.09 -19.47
N SER A 803 5.49 -8.93 -18.56
CA SER A 803 6.64 -8.62 -17.72
C SER A 803 7.68 -9.73 -17.79
N ALA A 804 8.93 -9.34 -17.74
CA ALA A 804 10.09 -10.21 -17.55
C ALA A 804 10.86 -9.76 -16.31
N GLU A 805 11.37 -10.72 -15.55
CA GLU A 805 12.17 -10.49 -14.36
C GLU A 805 13.42 -11.36 -14.40
N PHE A 806 14.55 -10.78 -14.03
CA PHE A 806 15.76 -11.46 -13.63
C PHE A 806 16.08 -11.10 -12.20
N ALA A 807 16.37 -12.07 -11.33
CA ALA A 807 16.74 -11.83 -9.95
C ALA A 807 17.92 -12.72 -9.54
N VAL A 808 18.80 -12.16 -8.71
CA VAL A 808 19.91 -12.88 -8.08
C VAL A 808 19.86 -12.64 -6.59
N THR A 809 20.00 -13.69 -5.81
CA THR A 809 19.99 -13.62 -4.33
C THR A 809 21.14 -14.44 -3.79
N ARG A 810 21.98 -13.79 -2.97
CA ARG A 810 22.97 -14.46 -2.15
C ARG A 810 22.66 -14.18 -0.69
N ARG A 811 22.45 -15.24 0.09
CA ARG A 811 22.29 -15.13 1.55
C ARG A 811 23.60 -14.68 2.20
N LEU A 812 23.49 -13.98 3.34
CA LEU A 812 24.66 -13.58 4.13
C LEU A 812 25.45 -14.81 4.57
N THR A 813 26.57 -15.01 3.92
CA THR A 813 27.56 -16.07 4.17
C THR A 813 28.94 -15.55 3.83
N ASN A 814 29.97 -15.99 4.56
CA ASN A 814 31.36 -15.56 4.32
C ASN A 814 31.48 -14.02 4.28
N ARG A 815 30.79 -13.34 5.21
CA ARG A 815 30.82 -11.88 5.41
C ARG A 815 30.14 -11.02 4.34
N TRP A 816 29.44 -11.60 3.34
CA TRP A 816 28.78 -10.79 2.34
C TRP A 816 27.37 -11.30 1.94
N TYR A 817 26.56 -10.36 1.65
CA TYR A 817 25.19 -10.51 1.17
C TYR A 817 25.02 -9.76 -0.15
N MET A 818 24.23 -10.27 -1.07
CA MET A 818 23.86 -9.60 -2.29
C MET A 818 22.42 -9.93 -2.71
N TYR A 819 21.72 -8.93 -3.16
CA TYR A 819 20.45 -9.07 -3.85
C TYR A 819 20.46 -8.17 -5.07
N GLY A 820 20.02 -8.68 -6.22
CA GLY A 820 19.88 -7.92 -7.45
C GLY A 820 18.62 -8.32 -8.20
N SER A 821 18.00 -7.38 -8.89
CA SER A 821 16.87 -7.66 -9.78
C SER A 821 16.82 -6.66 -10.94
N TYR A 822 16.35 -7.15 -12.09
CA TYR A 822 15.93 -6.33 -13.22
C TYR A 822 14.54 -6.77 -13.64
N SER A 823 13.61 -5.83 -13.73
CA SER A 823 12.25 -6.09 -14.19
C SER A 823 11.88 -5.15 -15.32
N PHE A 824 11.29 -5.70 -16.36
CA PHE A 824 10.80 -4.99 -17.53
C PHE A 824 9.31 -5.30 -17.71
N THR A 825 8.50 -4.29 -17.99
CA THR A 825 7.04 -4.45 -18.21
C THR A 825 6.59 -3.64 -19.41
N LYS A 826 5.94 -4.29 -20.37
CA LYS A 826 5.14 -3.65 -21.41
C LYS A 826 3.70 -3.56 -20.93
N LYS A 827 3.18 -2.34 -20.85
CA LYS A 827 1.79 -2.06 -20.47
C LYS A 827 0.94 -1.85 -21.71
N HIS A 828 -0.34 -2.20 -21.64
CA HIS A 828 -1.39 -1.73 -22.53
C HIS A 828 -2.63 -1.43 -21.69
N ILE A 829 -2.91 -0.15 -21.52
CA ILE A 829 -4.03 0.40 -20.77
C ILE A 829 -4.82 1.27 -21.74
N PRO A 830 -5.83 0.72 -22.46
CA PRO A 830 -6.53 1.42 -23.55
C PRO A 830 -7.26 2.69 -23.09
N LEU A 831 -7.69 2.71 -21.84
CA LEU A 831 -8.36 3.85 -21.23
C LEU A 831 -7.72 4.12 -19.87
N VAL A 832 -6.78 5.06 -19.87
CA VAL A 832 -6.15 5.48 -18.61
C VAL A 832 -7.15 6.26 -17.75
N PRO A 833 -7.33 5.92 -16.48
CA PRO A 833 -8.20 6.67 -15.58
C PRO A 833 -7.84 8.16 -15.56
N ASN A 834 -8.85 9.02 -15.52
CA ASN A 834 -8.69 10.48 -15.65
C ASN A 834 -7.55 11.06 -14.81
N ALA A 835 -6.73 11.87 -15.46
CA ALA A 835 -5.40 12.30 -15.04
C ALA A 835 -5.34 13.25 -13.82
N GLY A 836 -6.42 13.49 -13.11
CA GLY A 836 -6.39 14.27 -11.86
C GLY A 836 -5.66 13.58 -10.70
N THR A 837 -5.32 12.30 -10.83
CA THR A 837 -4.68 11.53 -9.79
C THR A 837 -3.55 10.68 -10.36
N GLN A 838 -2.37 11.26 -10.51
CA GLN A 838 -1.12 10.47 -10.63
C GLN A 838 -0.86 9.58 -9.38
N THR A 839 -1.70 9.66 -8.41
CA THR A 839 -1.69 8.85 -7.20
C THR A 839 -2.22 7.43 -7.42
N GLY A 840 -2.28 6.98 -8.68
CA GLY A 840 -2.14 5.57 -9.06
C GLY A 840 -3.29 4.69 -8.67
N VAL A 841 -4.40 5.22 -8.15
CA VAL A 841 -5.46 4.36 -7.75
C VAL A 841 -6.81 5.07 -7.71
N THR A 842 -7.35 5.24 -8.84
CA THR A 842 -8.80 5.34 -8.95
C THR A 842 -9.31 4.01 -9.49
N ILE A 843 -10.16 3.38 -8.73
CA ILE A 843 -11.01 2.27 -9.15
C ILE A 843 -11.96 2.74 -10.26
N TYR A 844 -12.03 4.04 -10.45
CA TYR A 844 -12.91 4.70 -11.39
C TYR A 844 -12.21 4.86 -12.72
N VAL A 845 -12.62 4.05 -13.59
CA VAL A 845 -12.35 4.18 -15.00
C VAL A 845 -13.16 5.35 -15.54
N ASN A 846 -12.72 5.91 -16.64
CA ASN A 846 -13.36 6.99 -17.32
C ASN A 846 -14.87 6.83 -17.49
N THR A 847 -15.56 7.93 -17.66
CA THR A 847 -16.96 7.95 -18.08
C THR A 847 -17.14 7.30 -19.45
N VAL A 848 -18.31 6.73 -19.69
CA VAL A 848 -18.68 6.19 -21.00
C VAL A 848 -19.20 7.37 -21.84
N ASP A 849 -18.26 8.15 -22.38
CA ASP A 849 -18.51 9.22 -23.33
C ASP A 849 -17.33 9.35 -24.30
N PRO A 850 -17.50 9.89 -25.52
CA PRO A 850 -16.42 9.97 -26.50
C PRO A 850 -15.25 10.86 -26.06
N ASN A 851 -15.47 11.83 -25.20
CA ASN A 851 -14.42 12.73 -24.74
C ASN A 851 -13.43 12.03 -23.81
N ALA A 852 -13.91 11.07 -23.02
CA ALA A 852 -13.07 10.29 -22.14
C ALA A 852 -12.13 9.30 -22.89
N GLU A 853 -12.38 9.08 -24.17
CA GLU A 853 -11.64 8.14 -25.03
C GLU A 853 -10.56 8.84 -25.87
N ILE A 854 -10.63 10.18 -25.99
CA ILE A 854 -9.70 10.97 -26.80
C ILE A 854 -8.29 10.89 -26.22
N ASN A 855 -7.34 10.38 -27.02
CA ASN A 855 -5.92 10.30 -26.68
C ASN A 855 -5.66 9.67 -25.30
N ASN A 856 -6.36 8.59 -24.97
CA ASN A 856 -6.37 8.05 -23.62
C ASN A 856 -5.73 6.65 -23.49
N ASP A 857 -4.86 6.25 -24.41
CA ASP A 857 -4.12 4.99 -24.39
C ASP A 857 -2.73 5.15 -23.73
N ASP A 858 -2.35 4.17 -22.87
CA ASP A 858 -0.98 3.97 -22.39
C ASP A 858 -0.46 2.62 -22.89
N ASN A 859 0.33 2.67 -23.95
CA ASN A 859 1.01 1.51 -24.53
C ASN A 859 2.53 1.64 -24.38
N THR A 860 2.98 2.01 -23.20
CA THR A 860 4.39 2.27 -22.89
C THR A 860 5.09 1.10 -22.20
N THR A 861 6.38 1.26 -22.00
CA THR A 861 7.20 0.31 -21.24
C THR A 861 7.71 0.95 -19.96
N GLU A 862 7.95 0.12 -18.96
CA GLU A 862 8.67 0.54 -17.76
C GLU A 862 9.66 -0.55 -17.34
N TRP A 863 10.75 -0.15 -16.72
CA TRP A 863 11.74 -1.07 -16.20
C TRP A 863 12.37 -0.52 -14.92
N ILE A 864 12.89 -1.44 -14.10
CA ILE A 864 13.61 -1.11 -12.88
C ILE A 864 14.71 -2.14 -12.64
N ALA A 865 15.92 -1.66 -12.41
CA ALA A 865 17.07 -2.42 -11.95
C ALA A 865 17.37 -2.05 -10.50
N ARG A 866 17.64 -3.04 -9.66
CA ARG A 866 18.09 -2.86 -8.28
C ARG A 866 19.24 -3.77 -7.96
N MET A 867 20.15 -3.26 -7.15
CA MET A 867 21.25 -4.05 -6.61
C MET A 867 21.54 -3.60 -5.18
N GLN A 868 21.64 -4.55 -4.28
CA GLN A 868 22.01 -4.33 -2.89
C GLN A 868 23.13 -5.29 -2.53
N GLY A 869 24.01 -4.82 -1.70
CA GLY A 869 25.07 -5.68 -1.19
C GLY A 869 25.61 -5.14 0.13
N SER A 870 26.13 -6.05 0.94
CA SER A 870 26.87 -5.70 2.15
C SER A 870 28.10 -6.58 2.28
N TYR A 871 29.13 -6.00 2.87
CA TYR A 871 30.38 -6.69 3.19
C TYR A 871 30.83 -6.32 4.61
N ALA A 872 31.06 -7.34 5.42
CA ALA A 872 31.60 -7.20 6.78
C ALA A 872 33.12 -7.30 6.74
N PHE A 873 33.79 -6.14 6.87
CA PHE A 873 35.25 -6.05 6.97
C PHE A 873 35.75 -6.52 8.34
N PRO A 874 37.07 -6.73 8.49
CA PRO A 874 37.69 -6.85 9.83
C PRO A 874 37.30 -5.67 10.74
N TRP A 875 37.46 -5.85 12.03
CA TRP A 875 37.17 -4.83 13.08
C TRP A 875 35.71 -4.45 13.22
N ASP A 876 34.77 -5.34 12.85
CA ASP A 876 33.32 -5.10 12.94
C ASP A 876 32.83 -3.86 12.18
N ILE A 877 33.47 -3.55 11.08
CA ILE A 877 33.02 -2.54 10.13
C ILE A 877 32.19 -3.24 9.04
N THR A 878 30.99 -2.76 8.80
CA THR A 878 30.15 -3.25 7.69
C THR A 878 29.85 -2.11 6.75
N THR A 879 30.03 -2.33 5.46
CA THR A 879 29.62 -1.39 4.41
C THR A 879 28.53 -2.03 3.57
N SER A 880 27.51 -1.24 3.26
CA SER A 880 26.39 -1.69 2.44
C SER A 880 26.04 -0.63 1.40
N ILE A 881 25.66 -1.10 0.22
CA ILE A 881 25.24 -0.27 -0.91
C ILE A 881 23.85 -0.65 -1.36
N ASN A 882 23.07 0.33 -1.77
CA ASN A 882 21.79 0.16 -2.45
C ASN A 882 21.83 0.98 -3.74
N TYR A 883 21.56 0.35 -4.87
CA TYR A 883 21.49 0.97 -6.18
C TYR A 883 20.11 0.75 -6.76
N GLU A 884 19.49 1.81 -7.24
CA GLU A 884 18.24 1.77 -8.00
C GLU A 884 18.40 2.56 -9.30
N HIS A 885 18.12 1.90 -10.43
CA HIS A 885 18.01 2.54 -11.73
C HIS A 885 16.66 2.19 -12.34
N ARG A 886 15.83 3.20 -12.64
CA ARG A 886 14.50 2.98 -13.18
C ARG A 886 14.13 3.96 -14.27
N SER A 887 13.29 3.51 -15.19
CA SER A 887 12.71 4.37 -16.23
C SER A 887 11.93 5.53 -15.60
N GLY A 888 12.02 6.69 -16.19
CA GLY A 888 11.14 7.81 -15.88
C GLY A 888 9.67 7.46 -16.15
N GLU A 889 8.76 8.19 -15.53
CA GLU A 889 7.32 8.05 -15.76
C GLU A 889 6.95 8.61 -17.13
N PRO A 890 6.17 7.88 -17.95
CA PRO A 890 5.59 8.43 -19.16
C PRO A 890 4.61 9.54 -18.78
N GLN A 891 4.65 10.64 -19.50
CA GLN A 891 3.73 11.75 -19.36
C GLN A 891 3.04 12.02 -20.70
N ARG A 892 2.03 12.86 -20.68
CA ARG A 892 1.35 13.38 -21.86
C ARG A 892 0.90 14.82 -21.63
N ARG A 893 0.92 15.63 -22.66
CA ARG A 893 0.43 16.98 -22.60
C ARG A 893 -1.09 17.00 -22.52
N THR A 894 -1.64 17.92 -21.74
CA THR A 894 -3.07 18.20 -21.68
C THR A 894 -3.35 19.61 -22.21
N VAL A 895 -4.54 19.81 -22.76
CA VAL A 895 -4.94 21.07 -23.36
C VAL A 895 -6.35 21.44 -22.92
N ILE A 896 -6.60 22.73 -22.70
CA ILE A 896 -7.93 23.27 -22.43
C ILE A 896 -8.56 23.65 -23.78
N LEU A 897 -9.65 22.98 -24.12
CA LEU A 897 -10.46 23.22 -25.33
C LEU A 897 -11.74 23.94 -24.95
N THR A 898 -12.24 24.81 -25.85
CA THR A 898 -13.41 25.62 -25.59
C THR A 898 -14.31 25.69 -26.80
N GLY A 899 -15.52 26.26 -26.65
CA GLY A 899 -16.43 26.57 -27.76
C GLY A 899 -17.71 25.74 -27.78
N GLY A 900 -17.85 24.76 -26.95
CA GLY A 900 -19.12 24.04 -26.76
C GLY A 900 -20.12 24.87 -25.98
N ARG A 901 -21.40 24.56 -26.14
CA ARG A 901 -22.48 25.28 -25.47
C ARG A 901 -22.82 24.66 -24.12
N GLN A 902 -22.89 23.33 -24.05
CA GLN A 902 -23.17 22.58 -22.82
C GLN A 902 -21.86 22.17 -22.14
N ILE A 903 -20.80 22.00 -22.93
CA ILE A 903 -19.44 21.79 -22.45
C ILE A 903 -18.61 23.00 -22.95
N PRO A 904 -18.73 24.15 -22.32
CA PRO A 904 -18.05 25.38 -22.79
C PRO A 904 -16.54 25.26 -22.71
N GLN A 905 -16.05 24.39 -21.82
CA GLN A 905 -14.61 24.12 -21.62
C GLN A 905 -14.40 22.69 -21.15
N ILE A 906 -13.39 22.04 -21.72
CA ILE A 906 -12.94 20.71 -21.31
C ILE A 906 -11.41 20.62 -21.35
N THR A 907 -10.81 19.94 -20.38
CA THR A 907 -9.38 19.63 -20.42
C THR A 907 -9.21 18.18 -20.92
N LEU A 908 -8.51 18.03 -22.01
CA LEU A 908 -8.26 16.73 -22.64
C LEU A 908 -6.76 16.48 -22.87
N PRO A 909 -6.36 15.20 -22.96
CA PRO A 909 -5.03 14.86 -23.46
C PRO A 909 -4.87 15.32 -24.92
N ALA A 910 -3.77 15.97 -25.20
CA ALA A 910 -3.43 16.35 -26.58
C ALA A 910 -2.93 15.14 -27.39
N GLU A 911 -2.26 14.20 -26.73
CA GLU A 911 -1.74 12.93 -27.29
C GLU A 911 -1.84 11.78 -26.28
N ASN A 912 -1.69 10.56 -26.76
CA ASN A 912 -1.55 9.37 -25.93
C ASN A 912 -0.25 9.41 -25.11
N PHE A 913 -0.15 8.56 -24.07
CA PHE A 913 1.12 8.36 -23.41
C PHE A 913 2.16 7.80 -24.38
N GLY A 914 3.35 8.39 -24.33
CA GLY A 914 4.45 8.02 -25.21
C GLY A 914 5.82 8.33 -24.60
N GLU A 915 6.84 8.28 -25.46
CA GLU A 915 8.23 8.55 -25.05
C GLU A 915 8.58 10.05 -25.10
N GLU A 916 7.83 10.85 -25.86
CA GLU A 916 8.10 12.27 -26.11
C GLU A 916 8.21 13.09 -24.80
N TRP A 917 7.27 12.87 -23.89
CA TRP A 917 7.21 13.59 -22.62
C TRP A 917 7.64 12.76 -21.41
N ARG A 918 8.29 11.62 -21.64
CA ARG A 918 8.79 10.78 -20.56
C ARG A 918 9.77 11.57 -19.68
N LEU A 919 9.60 11.47 -18.39
CA LEU A 919 10.57 12.00 -17.42
C LEU A 919 11.93 11.28 -17.57
N PRO A 920 13.03 11.94 -17.20
CA PRO A 920 14.35 11.31 -17.21
C PRO A 920 14.41 10.05 -16.33
N ASN A 921 15.30 9.13 -16.67
CA ASN A 921 15.56 7.96 -15.85
C ASN A 921 16.18 8.35 -14.50
N VAL A 922 15.78 7.65 -13.47
CA VAL A 922 16.29 7.88 -12.11
C VAL A 922 17.46 6.94 -11.84
N ASN A 923 18.57 7.48 -11.34
CA ASN A 923 19.73 6.77 -10.83
C ASN A 923 19.98 7.16 -9.38
N LEU A 924 19.87 6.21 -8.48
CA LEU A 924 20.12 6.41 -7.06
C LEU A 924 21.13 5.41 -6.53
N VAL A 925 22.09 5.89 -5.78
CA VAL A 925 23.04 5.09 -5.02
C VAL A 925 23.01 5.57 -3.58
N ASP A 926 22.75 4.65 -2.65
CA ASP A 926 22.86 4.90 -1.22
C ASP A 926 23.97 4.06 -0.63
N LEU A 927 24.69 4.63 0.32
CA LEU A 927 25.81 4.00 1.02
C LEU A 927 25.56 4.00 2.52
N ASN A 928 25.83 2.87 3.16
CA ASN A 928 25.89 2.75 4.62
C ASN A 928 27.29 2.27 5.04
N VAL A 929 27.83 2.90 6.05
CA VAL A 929 29.03 2.43 6.77
C VAL A 929 28.68 2.37 8.25
N GLN A 930 28.90 1.23 8.87
CA GLN A 930 28.64 1.05 10.29
C GLN A 930 29.80 0.38 11.01
N LYS A 931 30.04 0.78 12.26
CA LYS A 931 30.99 0.20 13.19
C LYS A 931 30.26 -0.30 14.43
N THR A 932 30.42 -1.58 14.74
CA THR A 932 29.85 -2.17 15.96
C THR A 932 30.92 -2.25 17.05
N PHE A 933 30.57 -1.86 18.26
CA PHE A 933 31.38 -1.92 19.46
C PHE A 933 30.71 -2.93 20.43
N HIS A 934 31.44 -3.97 20.81
CA HIS A 934 30.98 -4.91 21.82
C HIS A 934 31.26 -4.34 23.23
N VAL A 935 30.19 -3.99 23.93
CA VAL A 935 30.29 -3.32 25.26
C VAL A 935 30.44 -4.35 26.39
N ARG A 936 29.59 -5.38 26.36
CA ARG A 936 29.61 -6.54 27.24
C ARG A 936 29.09 -7.77 26.47
N GLN A 937 29.18 -8.94 27.07
CA GLN A 937 28.61 -10.15 26.47
C GLN A 937 27.09 -9.95 26.23
N GLY A 938 26.69 -10.09 24.96
CA GLY A 938 25.32 -9.86 24.53
C GLY A 938 24.92 -8.38 24.31
N GLN A 939 25.80 -7.40 24.60
CA GLN A 939 25.52 -5.97 24.45
C GLN A 939 26.43 -5.34 23.40
N SER A 940 25.85 -4.53 22.53
CA SER A 940 26.59 -3.84 21.48
C SER A 940 26.05 -2.43 21.23
N ALA A 941 26.95 -1.51 20.89
CA ALA A 941 26.65 -0.19 20.38
C ALA A 941 27.10 -0.12 18.91
N THR A 942 26.26 0.35 18.03
CA THR A 942 26.60 0.51 16.61
C THR A 942 26.46 1.95 16.21
N LEU A 943 27.55 2.53 15.73
CA LEU A 943 27.57 3.84 15.06
C LEU A 943 27.39 3.61 13.56
N ARG A 944 26.48 4.35 12.95
CA ARG A 944 26.11 4.21 11.54
C ARG A 944 26.12 5.55 10.86
N MET A 945 26.65 5.59 9.64
CA MET A 945 26.55 6.72 8.72
C MET A 945 25.89 6.23 7.43
N ASN A 946 24.74 6.79 7.09
CA ASN A 946 24.10 6.61 5.80
C ASN A 946 24.38 7.83 4.92
N ILE A 947 24.60 7.63 3.64
CA ILE A 947 24.67 8.69 2.63
C ILE A 947 23.63 8.30 1.56
N PHE A 948 22.58 9.09 1.46
CA PHE A 948 21.52 8.92 0.48
C PHE A 948 21.80 9.78 -0.74
N ASN A 949 21.45 9.27 -1.93
CA ASN A 949 21.77 9.91 -3.20
C ASN A 949 23.27 10.25 -3.32
N LEU A 950 24.13 9.26 -3.14
CA LEU A 950 25.60 9.42 -3.14
C LEU A 950 26.11 10.13 -4.40
N LEU A 951 25.47 9.88 -5.57
CA LEU A 951 25.83 10.49 -6.85
C LEU A 951 25.35 11.95 -6.98
N ASN A 952 24.61 12.46 -6.01
CA ASN A 952 23.99 13.79 -6.01
C ASN A 952 23.12 14.04 -7.25
N ALA A 953 22.38 13.03 -7.69
CA ALA A 953 21.50 13.12 -8.83
C ALA A 953 20.40 14.18 -8.61
N ASN A 954 20.08 14.94 -9.65
CA ASN A 954 19.09 16.03 -9.65
C ASN A 954 17.95 15.77 -10.65
N THR A 955 17.66 14.51 -10.92
CA THR A 955 16.64 14.12 -11.91
C THR A 955 15.30 14.78 -11.64
N VAL A 956 14.73 15.37 -12.69
CA VAL A 956 13.37 15.94 -12.64
C VAL A 956 12.36 14.81 -12.44
N THR A 957 11.53 14.91 -11.40
CA THR A 957 10.53 13.92 -11.00
C THR A 957 9.09 14.34 -11.29
N ALA A 958 8.87 15.65 -11.47
CA ALA A 958 7.57 16.20 -11.81
C ALA A 958 7.70 17.53 -12.57
N ARG A 959 6.78 17.74 -13.51
CA ARG A 959 6.61 19.01 -14.25
C ARG A 959 5.16 19.20 -14.65
N THR A 960 4.77 20.44 -14.90
CA THR A 960 3.44 20.78 -15.40
C THR A 960 3.30 20.37 -16.87
N MET A 961 2.28 19.58 -17.18
CA MET A 961 2.01 19.06 -18.53
C MET A 961 0.80 19.67 -19.21
N GLN A 962 0.14 20.65 -18.59
CA GLN A 962 -0.94 21.38 -19.21
C GLN A 962 -0.39 22.50 -20.10
N SER A 963 -0.85 22.57 -21.34
CA SER A 963 -0.54 23.67 -22.26
C SER A 963 -0.88 25.01 -21.63
N GLY A 964 0.02 25.97 -21.78
CA GLY A 964 -0.10 27.29 -21.21
C GLY A 964 1.22 27.85 -20.67
N PRO A 965 1.23 29.04 -20.06
CA PRO A 965 2.44 29.71 -19.57
C PRO A 965 3.24 28.88 -18.53
N ALA A 966 2.59 27.95 -17.85
CA ALA A 966 3.24 27.06 -16.88
C ALA A 966 3.72 25.74 -17.48
N PHE A 967 3.54 25.48 -18.77
CA PHE A 967 3.96 24.23 -19.41
C PHE A 967 5.46 23.98 -19.22
N GLY A 968 5.83 22.77 -18.87
CA GLY A 968 7.22 22.38 -18.65
C GLY A 968 7.80 22.86 -17.32
N THR A 969 7.10 23.70 -16.54
CA THR A 969 7.56 24.17 -15.23
C THR A 969 7.88 22.97 -14.34
N ILE A 970 9.11 22.89 -13.89
CA ILE A 970 9.57 21.84 -12.98
C ILE A 970 8.91 22.07 -11.62
N THR A 971 8.21 21.06 -11.14
CA THR A 971 7.52 21.06 -9.83
C THR A 971 8.10 20.03 -8.86
N GLY A 972 9.07 19.24 -9.30
CA GLY A 972 9.77 18.29 -8.45
C GLY A 972 11.08 17.82 -9.05
N ILE A 973 12.12 17.76 -8.22
CA ILE A 973 13.43 17.17 -8.52
C ILE A 973 13.78 16.20 -7.39
N LEU A 974 14.75 15.33 -7.63
CA LEU A 974 15.30 14.49 -6.57
C LEU A 974 15.96 15.34 -5.48
N LEU A 975 15.73 14.99 -4.22
CA LEU A 975 16.45 15.57 -3.09
C LEU A 975 17.96 15.37 -3.28
N SER A 976 18.74 16.37 -2.97
CA SER A 976 20.22 16.31 -3.08
C SER A 976 20.80 15.27 -2.12
N ARG A 977 22.08 14.93 -2.32
CA ARG A 977 22.80 14.01 -1.44
C ARG A 977 22.74 14.50 0.00
N ILE A 978 22.34 13.59 0.91
CA ILE A 978 22.27 13.88 2.35
C ILE A 978 22.89 12.77 3.19
N ALA A 979 23.60 13.15 4.22
CA ALA A 979 24.11 12.21 5.20
C ALA A 979 23.19 12.10 6.43
N GLU A 980 23.18 10.91 7.05
CA GLU A 980 22.50 10.62 8.32
C GLU A 980 23.51 9.99 9.28
N VAL A 981 23.54 10.48 10.49
CA VAL A 981 24.28 9.83 11.57
C VAL A 981 23.30 9.16 12.52
N ALA A 982 23.57 7.90 12.84
CA ALA A 982 22.72 7.13 13.73
C ALA A 982 23.53 6.30 14.73
N VAL A 983 22.97 6.12 15.91
CA VAL A 983 23.49 5.27 16.98
C VAL A 983 22.41 4.31 17.41
N SER A 984 22.79 3.03 17.56
CA SER A 984 21.91 2.04 18.18
C SER A 984 22.64 1.30 19.31
N TYR A 985 21.87 0.94 20.33
CA TYR A 985 22.35 0.13 21.44
C TYR A 985 21.44 -1.09 21.60
N ARG A 986 22.02 -2.29 21.60
CA ARG A 986 21.32 -3.57 21.76
C ARG A 986 21.83 -4.28 23.01
N PHE A 987 20.91 -4.83 23.78
CA PHE A 987 21.17 -5.62 24.99
C PHE A 987 20.32 -6.89 25.05
#